data_1cd51bd339f32d0e985d6cc5b930a60c
#
_entry.id   1cd51bd339f32d0e985d6cc5b930a60c
#
_cell.length_a   1.000
_cell.length_b   1.000
_cell.length_c   1.000
_cell.angle_alpha   90.00
_cell.angle_beta   90.00
_cell.angle_gamma   90.00
#
_symmetry.space_group_name_H-M   'P 1'
#
loop_
_entity.id
_entity.type
_entity.pdbx_description
1 polymer ?
#
loop_
_entity_poly.entity_id
_entity_poly.type
_entity_poly.pdbx_seq_one_letter_code
_entity_poly.pdbx_strand_id
1 'polypeptide(L)'
;MQLEEGTILVHYTSTSDQGIQSLFSVSNAKKGNDNRHFHVYIRPEGHLGCEIRNDSALNYGFQTPNAVKSDYKGKPAENTIAFQADKEKGTYQLFANGKKVLTIDAATLGGYHFISEITGLDTVSLGATKRGEINKYAFGGTIHKIEVYETPWTDEELIEETKKTAYPELQQIFHKNDGTGANYYRIPALLTLKSGALISAVDARFGGTHDSPNNIDIAVSRSEDGGKNWSEPELPFHYEDYADNTLEIPVGTQTRVNQSASFIDPVLLQDEETERVFLISDAMAAGYGSPQAVTGSGYKEIQGKKYLKLQKAGEKDYNYTVREDGVIYNDTTNQATEYSLNSNFEILKNDVLQTVKQKSSRFDPTNGSGMLVTDETDKDVPMNIMYADAVFKALPTTWLYMKYSDDDGKTWSDPILLNGMVKPEDSRVLVTGPGRGMQIKNGEHKGRLIIPVYDTARSGIIYSDDHGETWQYAKGPATGKAAMSESQIVEMPDGTLRVYARSTGSKIAEAVSLDGGETWTEAVHVSGMTQPGWGSQLSVIRYGGLIEGKPALILSTPAGVGSYRRDGRVKIGLITDTGKEGIEKYTVDWKYDYSVDSKNVGFAYSCLTELPNHQIGLIYEKYDSYNPAELHSQDIMKYEELSLSNLMGKEVVEIIPQAEGKGTVSQRNTVEKGSTITIEAYPEEGYQFVHWTDEKGNPVSEQKTYTFEATEKAVLKAVFEKMGEEADKSLLKFAMQYAEEQMADERYPDVIPAVRKAYEKAYKDAKEVYENPAATEAEVENAYWTLIEAGQKLNWYKGDITNLQVAYDLYAGRDLSIYTEGTRKALEEALTEAKEILDLGENAVKDLVDAALEKLNAAIGKLELISANKTKLEELVKEAKQYEAKIDEYTPKTAETFIAMLEEARNVLAAEQVSQATVDSAYVALRQAIFELRLIPNKDKLEELINKVEKIDLSSYTAKSVAVLNTTLLEAKAVMEDQDADQKKVDAVLAKLQKALDGLKKAD
;
A
#
# COMPACT_ATOMS: atom_id res chain seq x y z
N MET A 1 52.01 -5.90 -32.45
CA MET A 1 51.73 -5.84 -31.03
C MET A 1 52.22 -7.15 -30.41
N GLN A 2 53.12 -7.09 -29.45
CA GLN A 2 53.80 -8.21 -28.82
C GLN A 2 53.69 -8.05 -27.27
N LEU A 3 52.45 -8.07 -26.74
CA LEU A 3 52.19 -7.85 -25.31
C LEU A 3 52.33 -9.13 -24.52
N GLU A 4 53.14 -9.16 -23.49
CA GLU A 4 53.22 -10.26 -22.53
C GLU A 4 52.14 -10.15 -21.43
N GLU A 5 51.70 -8.92 -21.15
CA GLU A 5 50.66 -8.51 -20.25
C GLU A 5 50.10 -7.16 -20.70
N GLY A 6 49.08 -6.63 -20.05
CA GLY A 6 48.55 -5.32 -20.34
C GLY A 6 47.05 -5.14 -20.15
N THR A 7 46.61 -3.91 -20.42
CA THR A 7 45.22 -3.45 -20.29
C THR A 7 44.68 -2.95 -21.61
N ILE A 8 43.48 -3.35 -21.99
CA ILE A 8 42.75 -2.88 -23.17
C ILE A 8 41.43 -2.26 -22.72
N LEU A 9 41.28 -0.96 -22.93
CA LEU A 9 40.06 -0.19 -22.65
C LEU A 9 39.30 0.07 -23.95
N VAL A 10 37.96 -0.16 -23.92
CA VAL A 10 37.07 0.11 -25.05
C VAL A 10 35.85 0.87 -24.58
N HIS A 11 35.63 2.05 -25.16
CA HIS A 11 34.38 2.82 -25.02
C HIS A 11 33.55 2.69 -26.29
N TYR A 12 32.33 2.19 -26.21
CA TYR A 12 31.49 1.86 -27.36
C TYR A 12 29.99 2.02 -27.09
N THR A 13 29.22 2.17 -28.18
CA THR A 13 27.76 2.04 -28.22
C THR A 13 27.39 0.96 -29.21
N SER A 14 26.74 -0.13 -28.76
CA SER A 14 26.25 -1.20 -29.64
C SER A 14 24.84 -0.91 -30.12
N THR A 15 24.59 -1.08 -31.44
CA THR A 15 23.26 -0.95 -32.04
C THR A 15 22.75 -2.25 -32.65
N SER A 16 23.53 -3.34 -32.53
CA SER A 16 23.19 -4.66 -33.07
C SER A 16 23.16 -5.71 -31.97
N ASP A 17 22.23 -6.64 -32.10
CA ASP A 17 22.07 -7.81 -31.24
C ASP A 17 22.36 -9.13 -32.00
N GLN A 18 23.04 -9.07 -33.15
CA GLN A 18 23.27 -10.20 -34.01
C GLN A 18 24.69 -10.77 -33.88
N GLY A 19 24.77 -12.07 -33.48
CA GLY A 19 26.03 -12.82 -33.42
C GLY A 19 27.08 -12.29 -32.42
N ILE A 20 28.24 -12.93 -32.44
CA ILE A 20 29.41 -12.43 -31.70
C ILE A 20 29.94 -11.19 -32.42
N GLN A 21 30.26 -10.14 -31.67
CA GLN A 21 30.72 -8.86 -32.17
C GLN A 21 32.08 -8.50 -31.53
N SER A 22 33.14 -8.51 -32.34
CA SER A 22 34.48 -8.19 -31.87
C SER A 22 34.67 -6.68 -31.72
N LEU A 23 35.08 -6.21 -30.56
CA LEU A 23 35.40 -4.82 -30.29
C LEU A 23 36.84 -4.49 -30.67
N PHE A 24 37.76 -5.33 -30.22
CA PHE A 24 39.17 -5.24 -30.48
C PHE A 24 39.76 -6.61 -30.81
N SER A 25 40.65 -6.68 -31.80
CA SER A 25 41.32 -7.94 -32.07
C SER A 25 42.74 -7.74 -32.63
N VAL A 26 43.58 -8.75 -32.40
CA VAL A 26 44.85 -8.95 -33.06
C VAL A 26 44.84 -10.31 -33.73
N SER A 27 45.13 -10.42 -34.99
CA SER A 27 44.99 -11.65 -35.75
C SER A 27 46.05 -11.89 -36.80
N ASN A 28 46.18 -13.14 -37.25
CA ASN A 28 46.90 -13.50 -38.43
C ASN A 28 45.99 -13.43 -39.65
N ALA A 29 46.02 -12.28 -40.37
CA ALA A 29 45.13 -12.01 -41.47
C ALA A 29 45.58 -12.70 -42.79
N LYS A 30 46.85 -13.03 -42.95
CA LYS A 30 47.41 -13.53 -44.22
C LYS A 30 47.11 -15.00 -44.46
N LYS A 31 46.82 -15.76 -43.41
CA LYS A 31 46.54 -17.22 -43.50
C LYS A 31 45.10 -17.56 -43.26
N GLY A 32 44.21 -17.03 -44.00
CA GLY A 32 42.76 -17.14 -44.11
C GLY A 32 41.90 -18.00 -43.19
N ASN A 33 42.36 -19.11 -42.68
CA ASN A 33 41.63 -20.03 -41.77
C ASN A 33 42.39 -20.36 -40.48
N ASP A 34 43.48 -19.61 -40.18
CA ASP A 34 44.22 -19.86 -38.98
C ASP A 34 43.45 -19.39 -37.71
N ASN A 35 43.34 -20.28 -36.74
CA ASN A 35 42.83 -19.98 -35.42
C ASN A 35 43.92 -19.27 -34.56
N ARG A 36 44.54 -18.22 -35.13
CA ARG A 36 45.53 -17.40 -34.44
C ARG A 36 45.06 -16.00 -34.28
N HIS A 37 44.49 -15.76 -33.11
CA HIS A 37 43.99 -14.42 -32.78
C HIS A 37 43.79 -14.23 -31.26
N PHE A 38 43.77 -12.98 -30.91
CA PHE A 38 43.21 -12.51 -29.67
C PHE A 38 42.06 -11.57 -30.00
N HIS A 39 40.91 -11.69 -29.36
CA HIS A 39 39.85 -10.67 -29.42
C HIS A 39 39.06 -10.52 -28.14
N VAL A 40 38.63 -9.30 -27.91
CA VAL A 40 37.61 -8.95 -26.91
C VAL A 40 36.30 -8.73 -27.68
N TYR A 41 35.22 -9.32 -27.20
CA TYR A 41 33.95 -9.33 -27.93
C TYR A 41 32.74 -9.24 -26.98
N ILE A 42 31.59 -8.85 -27.56
CA ILE A 42 30.28 -8.96 -26.91
C ILE A 42 29.42 -9.98 -27.67
N ARG A 43 28.51 -10.64 -26.94
CA ARG A 43 27.50 -11.54 -27.50
C ARG A 43 26.14 -10.84 -27.59
N PRO A 44 25.17 -11.38 -28.37
CA PRO A 44 23.83 -10.84 -28.49
C PRO A 44 23.12 -10.67 -27.12
N GLU A 45 23.41 -11.59 -26.21
CA GLU A 45 22.86 -11.60 -24.85
C GLU A 45 23.50 -10.52 -23.94
N GLY A 46 24.54 -9.83 -24.43
CA GLY A 46 25.25 -8.79 -23.68
C GLY A 46 26.44 -9.30 -22.86
N HIS A 47 26.82 -10.57 -22.96
CA HIS A 47 28.02 -11.08 -22.28
C HIS A 47 29.28 -10.53 -22.92
N LEU A 48 30.22 -10.10 -22.12
CA LEU A 48 31.56 -9.70 -22.54
C LEU A 48 32.46 -10.92 -22.51
N GLY A 49 33.23 -11.15 -23.55
CA GLY A 49 34.11 -12.29 -23.66
C GLY A 49 35.48 -12.01 -24.29
N CYS A 50 36.35 -12.95 -24.15
CA CYS A 50 37.67 -12.94 -24.74
C CYS A 50 38.01 -14.33 -25.33
N GLU A 51 38.73 -14.36 -26.45
CA GLU A 51 39.40 -15.57 -26.96
C GLU A 51 40.90 -15.29 -27.19
N ILE A 52 41.72 -16.25 -26.77
CA ILE A 52 43.15 -16.32 -27.01
C ILE A 52 43.43 -17.63 -27.72
N ARG A 53 43.84 -17.55 -28.99
CA ARG A 53 44.01 -18.74 -29.83
C ARG A 53 45.33 -18.73 -30.60
N ASN A 54 45.98 -19.88 -30.57
CA ASN A 54 47.18 -20.17 -31.41
C ASN A 54 47.03 -21.59 -31.94
N ASP A 55 46.15 -21.81 -32.92
CA ASP A 55 45.71 -23.12 -33.48
C ASP A 55 45.21 -24.06 -32.38
N SER A 56 45.68 -25.35 -32.41
CA SER A 56 45.37 -26.34 -31.40
C SER A 56 46.29 -26.25 -30.16
N ALA A 57 47.39 -25.48 -30.26
CA ALA A 57 48.36 -25.36 -29.17
C ALA A 57 47.90 -24.47 -28.01
N LEU A 58 47.03 -23.51 -28.34
CA LEU A 58 46.46 -22.61 -27.34
C LEU A 58 45.02 -22.29 -27.75
N ASN A 59 44.04 -22.56 -26.85
CA ASN A 59 42.64 -22.42 -27.15
C ASN A 59 41.88 -22.01 -25.89
N TYR A 60 42.01 -20.76 -25.54
CA TYR A 60 41.30 -20.18 -24.40
C TYR A 60 40.09 -19.38 -24.88
N GLY A 61 38.95 -19.56 -24.24
CA GLY A 61 37.77 -18.72 -24.44
C GLY A 61 36.96 -18.63 -23.12
N PHE A 62 36.69 -17.43 -22.71
CA PHE A 62 35.89 -17.18 -21.52
C PHE A 62 35.02 -15.96 -21.70
N GLN A 63 33.96 -15.89 -20.95
CA GLN A 63 33.01 -14.78 -20.97
C GLN A 63 32.46 -14.52 -19.58
N THR A 64 31.89 -13.32 -19.38
CA THR A 64 31.22 -12.95 -18.14
C THR A 64 30.03 -13.86 -17.88
N PRO A 65 29.79 -14.26 -16.61
CA PRO A 65 28.61 -15.04 -16.25
C PRO A 65 27.34 -14.24 -16.48
N ASN A 66 27.41 -12.92 -16.33
CA ASN A 66 26.30 -11.98 -16.44
C ASN A 66 26.45 -11.09 -17.66
N ALA A 67 25.34 -10.61 -18.20
CA ALA A 67 25.33 -9.66 -19.29
C ALA A 67 25.89 -8.32 -18.83
N VAL A 68 26.80 -7.74 -19.62
CA VAL A 68 27.18 -6.34 -19.53
C VAL A 68 26.18 -5.54 -20.35
N LYS A 69 25.69 -4.42 -19.85
CA LYS A 69 24.65 -3.65 -20.54
C LYS A 69 25.18 -3.07 -21.84
N SER A 70 24.68 -3.55 -22.98
CA SER A 70 24.88 -2.96 -24.29
C SER A 70 23.80 -1.93 -24.66
N ASP A 71 22.72 -1.90 -23.92
CA ASP A 71 21.67 -0.88 -23.99
C ASP A 71 21.20 -0.48 -22.57
N TYR A 72 20.47 0.62 -22.48
CA TYR A 72 19.85 1.08 -21.26
C TYR A 72 18.45 1.62 -21.56
N LYS A 73 17.46 1.13 -20.85
CA LYS A 73 16.05 1.50 -21.04
C LYS A 73 15.60 1.38 -22.51
N GLY A 74 16.04 0.27 -23.16
CA GLY A 74 15.69 -0.07 -24.54
C GLY A 74 16.35 0.79 -25.62
N LYS A 75 17.33 1.61 -25.28
CA LYS A 75 18.12 2.43 -26.22
C LYS A 75 19.59 2.02 -26.18
N PRO A 76 20.32 2.08 -27.31
CA PRO A 76 21.74 1.87 -27.30
C PRO A 76 22.41 2.75 -26.27
N ALA A 77 23.22 2.18 -25.39
CA ALA A 77 23.90 2.87 -24.33
C ALA A 77 25.42 2.93 -24.56
N GLU A 78 26.06 3.94 -24.03
CA GLU A 78 27.51 3.99 -23.95
C GLU A 78 28.01 3.02 -22.88
N ASN A 79 29.00 2.20 -23.21
CA ASN A 79 29.63 1.25 -22.32
C ASN A 79 31.15 1.43 -22.36
N THR A 80 31.78 1.45 -21.20
CA THR A 80 33.24 1.37 -21.09
C THR A 80 33.60 0.04 -20.45
N ILE A 81 34.47 -0.71 -21.13
CA ILE A 81 34.96 -2.00 -20.66
C ILE A 81 36.49 -1.98 -20.61
N ALA A 82 37.04 -2.83 -19.74
CA ALA A 82 38.46 -3.13 -19.73
C ALA A 82 38.67 -4.65 -19.72
N PHE A 83 39.58 -5.10 -20.53
CA PHE A 83 40.22 -6.40 -20.44
C PHE A 83 41.62 -6.21 -19.87
N GLN A 84 41.99 -7.00 -18.88
CA GLN A 84 43.34 -7.00 -18.32
C GLN A 84 43.93 -8.40 -18.26
N ALA A 85 45.18 -8.53 -18.74
CA ALA A 85 46.04 -9.69 -18.54
C ALA A 85 47.18 -9.29 -17.61
N ASP A 86 47.26 -9.93 -16.46
CA ASP A 86 48.28 -9.67 -15.44
C ASP A 86 49.16 -10.94 -15.26
N LYS A 87 50.39 -10.83 -15.70
CA LYS A 87 51.31 -11.97 -15.72
C LYS A 87 51.86 -12.27 -14.34
N GLU A 88 52.07 -11.25 -13.50
CA GLU A 88 52.53 -11.43 -12.14
C GLU A 88 51.50 -12.14 -11.27
N LYS A 89 50.22 -11.73 -11.37
CA LYS A 89 49.11 -12.41 -10.68
C LYS A 89 48.65 -13.70 -11.35
N GLY A 90 49.02 -13.93 -12.59
CA GLY A 90 48.55 -15.05 -13.38
C GLY A 90 47.04 -15.03 -13.64
N THR A 91 46.48 -13.83 -13.90
CA THR A 91 45.04 -13.64 -14.02
C THR A 91 44.62 -12.91 -15.30
N TYR A 92 43.39 -13.23 -15.77
CA TYR A 92 42.66 -12.40 -16.73
C TYR A 92 41.44 -11.79 -16.02
N GLN A 93 41.21 -10.52 -16.24
CA GLN A 93 40.13 -9.76 -15.60
C GLN A 93 39.32 -8.99 -16.65
N LEU A 94 38.01 -8.90 -16.45
CA LEU A 94 37.10 -8.06 -17.21
C LEU A 94 36.41 -7.09 -16.26
N PHE A 95 36.37 -5.83 -16.70
CA PHE A 95 35.66 -4.75 -16.03
C PHE A 95 34.65 -4.13 -16.98
N ALA A 96 33.54 -3.68 -16.47
CA ALA A 96 32.53 -3.01 -17.27
C ALA A 96 31.72 -2.03 -16.41
N ASN A 97 31.55 -0.81 -16.89
CA ASN A 97 30.67 0.20 -16.32
C ASN A 97 30.80 0.35 -14.78
N GLY A 98 32.06 0.44 -14.30
CA GLY A 98 32.39 0.66 -12.89
C GLY A 98 32.41 -0.60 -12.02
N LYS A 99 32.36 -1.78 -12.60
CA LYS A 99 32.41 -3.05 -11.85
C LYS A 99 33.44 -4.03 -12.42
N LYS A 100 34.10 -4.78 -11.55
CA LYS A 100 34.86 -5.96 -11.94
C LYS A 100 33.89 -7.10 -12.15
N VAL A 101 33.72 -7.58 -13.40
CA VAL A 101 32.67 -8.53 -13.80
C VAL A 101 33.18 -9.95 -14.00
N LEU A 102 34.50 -10.15 -14.09
CA LEU A 102 35.10 -11.49 -14.18
C LEU A 102 36.56 -11.47 -13.73
N THR A 103 36.97 -12.51 -13.05
CA THR A 103 38.39 -12.84 -12.81
C THR A 103 38.57 -14.34 -13.12
N ILE A 104 39.56 -14.65 -13.96
CA ILE A 104 39.96 -16.00 -14.30
C ILE A 104 41.40 -16.22 -13.81
N ASP A 105 41.63 -17.23 -13.03
CA ASP A 105 42.95 -17.73 -12.73
C ASP A 105 43.45 -18.52 -13.95
N ALA A 106 44.53 -18.05 -14.57
CA ALA A 106 45.12 -18.66 -15.74
C ALA A 106 45.52 -20.12 -15.51
N ALA A 107 45.86 -20.51 -14.28
CA ALA A 107 46.14 -21.91 -13.94
C ALA A 107 44.97 -22.85 -14.22
N THR A 108 43.74 -22.36 -14.12
CA THR A 108 42.52 -23.14 -14.44
C THR A 108 42.36 -23.43 -15.93
N LEU A 109 43.03 -22.63 -16.79
CA LEU A 109 43.06 -22.79 -18.23
C LEU A 109 44.28 -23.58 -18.73
N GLY A 110 45.21 -23.94 -17.86
CA GLY A 110 46.43 -24.63 -18.19
C GLY A 110 47.72 -23.78 -18.24
N GLY A 111 47.65 -22.50 -17.79
CA GLY A 111 48.75 -21.57 -17.65
C GLY A 111 48.42 -20.19 -18.18
N TYR A 112 49.32 -19.24 -17.91
CA TYR A 112 49.17 -17.87 -18.39
C TYR A 112 49.74 -17.72 -19.81
N HIS A 113 48.98 -17.21 -20.77
CA HIS A 113 49.32 -16.93 -22.15
C HIS A 113 48.67 -15.63 -22.61
N PHE A 114 49.44 -14.82 -23.42
CA PHE A 114 48.86 -13.58 -23.94
C PHE A 114 49.33 -13.36 -25.42
N ILE A 115 49.16 -12.13 -25.93
CA ILE A 115 49.33 -11.84 -27.36
C ILE A 115 50.75 -12.18 -27.88
N SER A 116 51.79 -12.03 -27.05
CA SER A 116 53.20 -12.33 -27.46
C SER A 116 53.42 -13.83 -27.82
N GLU A 117 52.58 -14.70 -27.29
CA GLU A 117 52.71 -16.17 -27.56
C GLU A 117 51.90 -16.62 -28.75
N ILE A 118 51.10 -15.77 -29.36
CA ILE A 118 50.36 -16.10 -30.59
C ILE A 118 51.26 -15.85 -31.81
N THR A 119 51.57 -16.92 -32.51
CA THR A 119 52.53 -16.81 -33.61
C THR A 119 51.94 -16.22 -34.87
N GLY A 120 52.72 -15.35 -35.55
CA GLY A 120 52.39 -14.85 -36.90
C GLY A 120 51.26 -13.83 -36.94
N LEU A 121 50.97 -13.13 -35.83
CA LEU A 121 50.05 -12.01 -35.81
C LEU A 121 50.60 -10.85 -36.69
N ASP A 122 49.77 -10.31 -37.58
CA ASP A 122 50.12 -9.28 -38.53
C ASP A 122 49.10 -8.15 -38.69
N THR A 123 47.95 -8.28 -38.04
CA THR A 123 46.86 -7.32 -38.18
C THR A 123 46.20 -7.01 -36.86
N VAL A 124 46.03 -5.73 -36.57
CA VAL A 124 45.12 -5.20 -35.52
C VAL A 124 43.84 -4.74 -36.19
N SER A 125 42.71 -5.10 -35.66
CA SER A 125 41.41 -4.68 -36.16
C SER A 125 40.51 -4.15 -35.02
N LEU A 126 39.75 -3.13 -35.36
CA LEU A 126 38.72 -2.54 -34.50
C LEU A 126 37.33 -2.86 -35.09
N GLY A 127 36.41 -3.28 -34.29
CA GLY A 127 35.05 -3.63 -34.71
C GLY A 127 34.92 -4.89 -35.56
N ALA A 128 35.98 -5.70 -35.64
CA ALA A 128 35.97 -7.01 -36.30
C ALA A 128 37.20 -7.84 -35.95
N THR A 129 37.18 -9.12 -36.20
CA THR A 129 38.38 -9.97 -36.23
C THR A 129 38.69 -10.33 -37.67
N LYS A 130 39.81 -9.88 -38.22
CA LYS A 130 40.19 -10.15 -39.58
C LYS A 130 40.85 -11.52 -39.69
N ARG A 131 40.29 -12.39 -40.55
CA ARG A 131 40.81 -13.71 -40.85
C ARG A 131 40.97 -13.83 -42.37
N GLY A 132 42.18 -13.78 -42.87
CA GLY A 132 42.46 -13.59 -44.29
C GLY A 132 41.84 -12.27 -44.82
N GLU A 133 41.19 -12.37 -45.97
CA GLU A 133 40.49 -11.20 -46.56
C GLU A 133 39.11 -10.93 -45.91
N ILE A 134 38.68 -11.79 -44.95
CA ILE A 134 37.32 -11.72 -44.41
C ILE A 134 37.31 -11.07 -43.00
N ASN A 135 36.45 -10.11 -42.82
CA ASN A 135 36.09 -9.58 -41.48
C ASN A 135 35.05 -10.53 -40.84
N LYS A 136 35.45 -11.19 -39.76
CA LYS A 136 34.55 -11.99 -38.91
C LYS A 136 34.09 -11.18 -37.71
N TYR A 137 32.93 -11.53 -37.16
CA TYR A 137 32.41 -10.93 -35.92
C TYR A 137 32.31 -9.42 -36.00
N ALA A 138 31.79 -8.91 -37.13
CA ALA A 138 31.63 -7.45 -37.31
C ALA A 138 30.78 -6.84 -36.20
N PHE A 139 31.26 -5.75 -35.63
CA PHE A 139 30.58 -4.97 -34.63
C PHE A 139 29.55 -4.04 -35.29
N GLY A 140 28.33 -4.04 -34.75
CA GLY A 140 27.28 -3.14 -35.18
C GLY A 140 27.10 -2.03 -34.13
N GLY A 141 27.65 -0.86 -34.45
CA GLY A 141 27.58 0.27 -33.48
C GLY A 141 28.70 1.28 -33.72
N THR A 142 29.02 2.04 -32.69
CA THR A 142 30.11 3.04 -32.68
C THR A 142 31.13 2.66 -31.62
N ILE A 143 32.40 2.60 -32.02
CA ILE A 143 33.53 2.56 -31.08
C ILE A 143 34.03 3.98 -30.93
N HIS A 144 33.90 4.55 -29.73
CA HIS A 144 34.26 5.92 -29.44
C HIS A 144 35.75 6.06 -29.14
N LYS A 145 36.33 5.07 -28.41
CA LYS A 145 37.71 5.10 -27.98
C LYS A 145 38.22 3.68 -27.72
N ILE A 146 39.49 3.42 -28.11
CA ILE A 146 40.22 2.23 -27.67
C ILE A 146 41.59 2.67 -27.21
N GLU A 147 42.03 2.18 -26.08
CA GLU A 147 43.38 2.38 -25.54
C GLU A 147 43.97 1.02 -25.18
N VAL A 148 45.26 0.88 -25.46
CA VAL A 148 46.02 -0.33 -25.15
C VAL A 148 47.27 0.06 -24.39
N TYR A 149 47.43 -0.49 -23.23
CA TYR A 149 48.53 -0.28 -22.31
C TYR A 149 49.37 -1.56 -22.17
N GLU A 150 50.69 -1.41 -22.06
CA GLU A 150 51.63 -2.54 -21.92
C GLU A 150 51.78 -3.03 -20.50
N THR A 151 51.08 -2.37 -19.54
CA THR A 151 51.11 -2.70 -18.12
C THR A 151 49.68 -2.95 -17.60
N PRO A 152 49.52 -3.90 -16.64
CA PRO A 152 48.28 -3.97 -15.86
C PRO A 152 48.06 -2.71 -15.02
N TRP A 153 46.78 -2.33 -14.89
CA TRP A 153 46.32 -1.27 -13.98
C TRP A 153 45.80 -1.88 -12.68
N THR A 154 45.65 -1.08 -11.63
CA THR A 154 44.99 -1.53 -10.42
C THR A 154 43.49 -1.71 -10.65
N ASP A 155 42.85 -2.54 -9.81
CA ASP A 155 41.42 -2.72 -9.87
C ASP A 155 40.67 -1.41 -9.65
N GLU A 156 41.15 -0.54 -8.76
CA GLU A 156 40.57 0.76 -8.45
C GLU A 156 40.63 1.69 -9.67
N GLU A 157 41.77 1.75 -10.39
CA GLU A 157 41.90 2.55 -11.60
C GLU A 157 40.96 2.10 -12.69
N LEU A 158 40.78 0.76 -12.88
CA LEU A 158 39.88 0.19 -13.89
C LEU A 158 38.42 0.39 -13.54
N ILE A 159 38.06 0.30 -12.27
CA ILE A 159 36.70 0.60 -11.80
C ILE A 159 36.38 2.07 -12.07
N GLU A 160 37.25 2.99 -11.69
CA GLU A 160 37.02 4.43 -11.91
C GLU A 160 36.97 4.80 -13.40
N GLU A 161 37.85 4.22 -14.24
CA GLU A 161 37.86 4.51 -15.68
C GLU A 161 36.58 3.98 -16.36
N THR A 162 36.15 2.73 -16.03
CA THR A 162 34.97 2.14 -16.62
C THR A 162 33.66 2.69 -16.02
N LYS A 163 33.72 3.35 -14.86
CA LYS A 163 32.58 4.00 -14.20
C LYS A 163 32.05 5.22 -14.96
N LYS A 164 32.82 5.81 -15.85
CA LYS A 164 32.45 7.02 -16.61
C LYS A 164 31.17 6.82 -17.45
N THR A 165 30.82 5.61 -17.78
CA THR A 165 29.57 5.22 -18.47
C THR A 165 28.66 4.36 -17.60
N ALA A 166 28.94 4.28 -16.31
CA ALA A 166 28.09 3.52 -15.39
C ALA A 166 26.69 4.14 -15.30
N TYR A 167 25.70 3.27 -15.22
CA TYR A 167 24.30 3.67 -15.03
C TYR A 167 24.05 4.06 -13.58
N PRO A 168 23.08 4.95 -13.31
CA PRO A 168 22.66 5.25 -11.95
C PRO A 168 22.32 3.97 -11.19
N GLU A 169 22.80 3.83 -9.98
CA GLU A 169 22.37 2.76 -9.10
C GLU A 169 20.90 2.97 -8.74
N LEU A 170 20.09 1.93 -8.92
CA LEU A 170 18.70 1.95 -8.52
C LEU A 170 18.60 1.81 -7.01
N GLN A 171 17.67 2.54 -6.42
CA GLN A 171 17.41 2.47 -4.98
C GLN A 171 16.97 1.05 -4.57
N GLN A 172 17.49 0.58 -3.45
CA GLN A 172 17.08 -0.64 -2.79
C GLN A 172 16.35 -0.30 -1.51
N ILE A 173 15.06 -0.67 -1.44
CA ILE A 173 14.26 -0.49 -0.22
C ILE A 173 14.54 -1.62 0.78
N PHE A 174 14.65 -2.84 0.25
CA PHE A 174 14.89 -4.06 1.01
C PHE A 174 16.17 -4.72 0.52
N HIS A 175 17.06 -5.01 1.44
CA HIS A 175 18.36 -5.59 1.10
C HIS A 175 18.93 -6.43 2.26
N LYS A 176 19.81 -7.34 1.95
CA LYS A 176 20.54 -8.11 2.96
C LYS A 176 21.18 -7.17 4.01
N ASN A 177 21.08 -7.54 5.28
CA ASN A 177 21.58 -6.77 6.43
C ASN A 177 20.81 -5.46 6.73
N ASP A 178 19.56 -5.36 6.33
CA ASP A 178 18.68 -4.25 6.68
C ASP A 178 18.03 -4.36 8.09
N GLY A 179 18.47 -5.30 8.88
CA GLY A 179 18.01 -5.51 10.26
C GLY A 179 16.97 -6.60 10.44
N THR A 180 16.28 -7.03 9.38
CA THR A 180 15.27 -8.11 9.45
C THR A 180 15.90 -9.49 9.62
N GLY A 181 17.15 -9.69 9.18
CA GLY A 181 17.81 -10.99 9.09
C GLY A 181 17.54 -11.76 7.80
N ALA A 182 16.62 -11.27 6.97
CA ALA A 182 16.32 -11.89 5.68
C ALA A 182 17.49 -11.80 4.70
N ASN A 183 17.66 -12.87 3.94
CA ASN A 183 18.72 -12.98 2.95
C ASN A 183 18.24 -12.63 1.54
N TYR A 184 16.92 -12.78 1.30
CA TYR A 184 16.29 -12.54 0.01
C TYR A 184 14.96 -11.81 0.19
N TYR A 185 14.58 -11.00 -0.79
CA TYR A 185 13.31 -10.30 -0.84
C TYR A 185 12.63 -10.54 -2.19
N ARG A 186 11.32 -10.82 -2.17
CA ARG A 186 10.54 -11.05 -3.38
C ARG A 186 9.11 -10.49 -3.24
N ILE A 187 8.33 -10.53 -4.32
CA ILE A 187 6.89 -10.27 -4.36
C ILE A 187 6.53 -8.88 -3.85
N PRO A 188 6.85 -7.81 -4.60
CA PRO A 188 6.64 -6.46 -4.13
C PRO A 188 5.18 -6.00 -4.21
N ALA A 189 4.74 -5.33 -3.15
CA ALA A 189 3.58 -4.46 -3.10
C ALA A 189 4.03 -3.01 -2.86
N LEU A 190 3.34 -2.03 -3.45
CA LEU A 190 3.63 -0.61 -3.31
C LEU A 190 2.34 0.19 -3.40
N LEU A 191 2.14 1.10 -2.45
CA LEU A 191 0.95 1.94 -2.39
C LEU A 191 1.33 3.38 -1.99
N THR A 192 0.76 4.36 -2.68
CA THR A 192 0.73 5.76 -2.23
C THR A 192 -0.52 5.95 -1.39
N LEU A 193 -0.35 6.42 -0.17
CA LEU A 193 -1.44 6.69 0.76
C LEU A 193 -2.05 8.07 0.50
N LYS A 194 -3.25 8.30 0.97
CA LYS A 194 -3.97 9.59 0.87
C LYS A 194 -3.18 10.74 1.52
N SER A 195 -2.40 10.45 2.55
CA SER A 195 -1.47 11.41 3.18
C SER A 195 -0.31 11.85 2.26
N GLY A 196 -0.05 11.11 1.19
CA GLY A 196 1.11 11.26 0.31
C GLY A 196 2.32 10.42 0.71
N ALA A 197 2.27 9.71 1.85
CA ALA A 197 3.29 8.74 2.20
C ALA A 197 3.24 7.51 1.27
N LEU A 198 4.37 6.85 1.12
CA LEU A 198 4.47 5.57 0.41
C LEU A 198 4.64 4.44 1.42
N ILE A 199 4.02 3.32 1.13
CA ILE A 199 4.23 2.07 1.87
C ILE A 199 4.54 0.94 0.88
N SER A 200 5.54 0.13 1.21
CA SER A 200 5.93 -1.05 0.42
C SER A 200 5.98 -2.28 1.30
N ALA A 201 5.49 -3.40 0.79
CA ALA A 201 5.54 -4.69 1.46
C ALA A 201 6.15 -5.75 0.53
N VAL A 202 6.90 -6.68 1.08
CA VAL A 202 7.58 -7.76 0.34
C VAL A 202 7.66 -9.02 1.18
N ASP A 203 7.84 -10.17 0.52
CA ASP A 203 8.30 -11.38 1.19
C ASP A 203 9.73 -11.19 1.69
N ALA A 204 9.96 -11.38 2.96
CA ALA A 204 11.27 -11.51 3.59
C ALA A 204 11.62 -13.01 3.70
N ARG A 205 12.58 -13.49 2.92
CA ARG A 205 12.88 -14.92 2.77
C ARG A 205 14.22 -15.27 3.42
N PHE A 206 14.18 -16.12 4.43
CA PHE A 206 15.35 -16.48 5.26
C PHE A 206 16.04 -17.76 4.78
N GLY A 207 15.29 -18.71 4.27
CA GLY A 207 15.77 -20.02 3.86
C GLY A 207 16.03 -20.19 2.36
N GLY A 208 16.29 -19.12 1.61
CA GLY A 208 16.44 -19.13 0.14
C GLY A 208 15.24 -18.50 -0.58
N THR A 209 15.27 -18.49 -1.91
CA THR A 209 14.28 -17.78 -2.75
C THR A 209 13.02 -18.59 -3.04
N HIS A 210 12.92 -19.83 -2.59
CA HIS A 210 11.75 -20.68 -2.81
C HIS A 210 10.50 -20.15 -2.12
N ASP A 211 9.35 -20.40 -2.74
CA ASP A 211 8.03 -20.20 -2.14
C ASP A 211 7.78 -21.22 -1.01
N SER A 212 6.69 -21.05 -0.26
CA SER A 212 6.27 -21.97 0.80
C SER A 212 6.14 -23.43 0.29
N PRO A 213 6.56 -24.45 1.08
CA PRO A 213 7.08 -24.35 2.44
C PRO A 213 8.53 -23.82 2.49
N ASN A 214 8.74 -22.74 3.20
CA ASN A 214 10.02 -22.10 3.43
C ASN A 214 9.88 -21.15 4.65
N ASN A 215 10.98 -20.65 5.21
CA ASN A 215 10.91 -19.58 6.21
C ASN A 215 10.74 -18.24 5.48
N ILE A 216 9.54 -17.70 5.51
CA ILE A 216 9.15 -16.46 4.82
C ILE A 216 8.22 -15.67 5.72
N ASP A 217 8.49 -14.38 5.87
CA ASP A 217 7.67 -13.41 6.55
C ASP A 217 7.38 -12.21 5.64
N ILE A 218 6.57 -11.27 6.10
CA ILE A 218 6.30 -10.05 5.33
C ILE A 218 7.03 -8.87 5.97
N ALA A 219 7.92 -8.25 5.19
CA ALA A 219 8.58 -7.02 5.55
C ALA A 219 7.85 -5.81 4.97
N VAL A 220 7.79 -4.72 5.75
CA VAL A 220 7.18 -3.45 5.37
C VAL A 220 8.17 -2.32 5.60
N SER A 221 8.24 -1.39 4.66
CA SER A 221 8.99 -0.13 4.76
C SER A 221 8.15 1.03 4.26
N ARG A 222 8.43 2.25 4.76
CA ARG A 222 7.66 3.47 4.50
C ARG A 222 8.54 4.62 4.06
N SER A 223 7.98 5.51 3.24
CA SER A 223 8.61 6.79 2.87
C SER A 223 7.62 7.94 3.08
N GLU A 224 8.09 9.01 3.70
CA GLU A 224 7.29 10.23 3.93
C GLU A 224 7.68 11.37 2.96
N ASP A 225 8.63 11.13 2.05
CA ASP A 225 9.20 12.14 1.16
C ASP A 225 9.12 11.78 -0.34
N GLY A 226 8.12 10.98 -0.69
CA GLY A 226 7.85 10.58 -2.07
C GLY A 226 8.81 9.51 -2.62
N GLY A 227 9.36 8.67 -1.76
CA GLY A 227 10.22 7.55 -2.14
C GLY A 227 11.72 7.85 -2.16
N LYS A 228 12.15 9.03 -1.68
CA LYS A 228 13.58 9.39 -1.63
C LYS A 228 14.31 8.70 -0.49
N ASN A 229 13.67 8.63 0.68
CA ASN A 229 14.17 7.92 1.84
C ASN A 229 13.12 6.96 2.37
N TRP A 230 13.54 5.80 2.86
CA TRP A 230 12.70 4.73 3.36
C TRP A 230 13.09 4.37 4.79
N SER A 231 12.10 3.99 5.60
CA SER A 231 12.34 3.49 6.95
C SER A 231 13.09 2.16 6.94
N GLU A 232 13.75 1.81 8.04
CA GLU A 232 14.20 0.44 8.26
C GLU A 232 12.99 -0.50 8.16
N PRO A 233 13.10 -1.66 7.50
CA PRO A 233 12.01 -2.60 7.35
C PRO A 233 11.59 -3.22 8.69
N GLU A 234 10.28 -3.45 8.85
CA GLU A 234 9.67 -4.16 9.98
C GLU A 234 8.95 -5.41 9.48
N LEU A 235 8.74 -6.40 10.37
CA LEU A 235 8.05 -7.66 10.06
C LEU A 235 6.65 -7.71 10.72
N PRO A 236 5.61 -7.05 10.18
CA PRO A 236 4.26 -7.09 10.76
C PRO A 236 3.64 -8.49 10.74
N PHE A 237 3.95 -9.33 9.77
CA PHE A 237 3.63 -10.75 9.74
C PHE A 237 4.92 -11.54 9.89
N HIS A 238 5.04 -12.21 11.03
CA HIS A 238 6.25 -12.90 11.45
C HIS A 238 5.94 -14.15 12.25
N TYR A 239 6.56 -15.28 11.87
CA TYR A 239 6.56 -16.51 12.64
C TYR A 239 7.94 -16.74 13.26
N GLU A 240 7.97 -17.10 14.53
CA GLU A 240 9.22 -17.29 15.30
C GLU A 240 9.67 -18.75 15.40
N ASP A 241 9.01 -19.70 14.72
CA ASP A 241 9.37 -21.12 14.77
C ASP A 241 10.79 -21.41 14.25
N TYR A 242 11.28 -20.53 13.36
CA TYR A 242 12.65 -20.51 12.90
C TYR A 242 13.32 -19.15 13.18
N ALA A 243 14.62 -19.18 13.42
CA ALA A 243 15.39 -17.96 13.66
C ALA A 243 15.55 -17.12 12.40
N ASP A 244 15.41 -15.80 12.53
CA ASP A 244 15.67 -14.82 11.52
C ASP A 244 17.16 -14.48 11.50
N ASN A 245 17.90 -15.25 10.73
CA ASN A 245 19.33 -15.07 10.57
C ASN A 245 19.72 -15.04 9.09
N THR A 246 20.68 -14.20 8.78
CA THR A 246 21.23 -14.13 7.44
C THR A 246 22.03 -15.38 7.13
N LEU A 247 21.55 -16.19 6.17
CA LEU A 247 22.22 -17.41 5.75
C LEU A 247 23.13 -17.16 4.55
N GLU A 248 24.38 -17.59 4.62
CA GLU A 248 25.28 -17.61 3.47
C GLU A 248 25.01 -18.83 2.61
N ILE A 249 24.17 -18.67 1.58
CA ILE A 249 23.83 -19.72 0.63
C ILE A 249 24.61 -19.48 -0.67
N PRO A 250 25.43 -20.46 -1.13
CA PRO A 250 26.17 -20.30 -2.38
C PRO A 250 25.26 -20.04 -3.59
N VAL A 251 25.68 -19.11 -4.47
CA VAL A 251 24.95 -18.79 -5.69
C VAL A 251 24.69 -20.06 -6.51
N GLY A 252 23.47 -20.19 -7.02
CA GLY A 252 23.04 -21.35 -7.79
C GLY A 252 22.60 -22.55 -6.95
N THR A 253 22.70 -22.48 -5.63
CA THR A 253 22.18 -23.51 -4.73
C THR A 253 20.69 -23.28 -4.48
N GLN A 254 19.86 -24.28 -4.79
CA GLN A 254 18.44 -24.26 -4.47
C GLN A 254 18.20 -24.96 -3.14
N THR A 255 17.83 -24.19 -2.14
CA THR A 255 17.54 -24.70 -0.81
C THR A 255 16.37 -23.96 -0.17
N ARG A 256 15.73 -24.60 0.83
CA ARG A 256 14.60 -24.03 1.58
C ARG A 256 14.44 -24.67 2.95
N VAL A 257 13.83 -23.95 3.86
CA VAL A 257 13.43 -24.44 5.18
C VAL A 257 12.05 -25.10 5.09
N ASN A 258 12.01 -26.41 4.85
CA ASN A 258 10.78 -27.13 4.50
C ASN A 258 9.74 -27.25 5.62
N GLN A 259 10.08 -26.98 6.87
CA GLN A 259 9.23 -27.23 8.04
C GLN A 259 8.80 -25.94 8.77
N SER A 260 9.16 -24.78 8.28
CA SER A 260 8.71 -23.50 8.82
C SER A 260 7.25 -23.22 8.46
N ALA A 261 6.55 -22.58 9.36
CA ALA A 261 5.36 -21.81 9.02
C ALA A 261 5.78 -20.58 8.20
N SER A 262 4.91 -20.04 7.37
CA SER A 262 5.28 -18.92 6.49
C SER A 262 4.14 -17.99 6.14
N PHE A 263 4.50 -16.74 5.88
CA PHE A 263 3.66 -15.76 5.17
C PHE A 263 4.22 -15.53 3.77
N ILE A 264 3.38 -15.26 2.80
CA ILE A 264 3.77 -15.05 1.39
C ILE A 264 2.74 -14.16 0.66
N ASP A 265 3.17 -13.51 -0.42
CA ASP A 265 2.29 -12.81 -1.35
C ASP A 265 1.51 -11.62 -0.73
N PRO A 266 2.19 -10.54 -0.28
CA PRO A 266 1.53 -9.39 0.34
C PRO A 266 0.68 -8.58 -0.63
N VAL A 267 -0.44 -8.05 -0.10
CA VAL A 267 -1.30 -7.06 -0.76
C VAL A 267 -1.50 -5.87 0.15
N LEU A 268 -1.35 -4.67 -0.39
CA LEU A 268 -1.63 -3.41 0.28
C LEU A 268 -2.90 -2.77 -0.29
N LEU A 269 -3.73 -2.23 0.58
CA LEU A 269 -4.95 -1.51 0.24
C LEU A 269 -5.17 -0.39 1.25
N GLN A 270 -5.67 0.77 0.83
CA GLN A 270 -6.19 1.81 1.73
C GLN A 270 -7.66 2.06 1.46
N ASP A 271 -8.44 2.17 2.52
CA ASP A 271 -9.75 2.80 2.50
C ASP A 271 -9.54 4.33 2.58
N GLU A 272 -9.81 5.03 1.49
CA GLU A 272 -9.59 6.48 1.41
C GLU A 272 -10.59 7.30 2.25
N GLU A 273 -11.69 6.70 2.71
CA GLU A 273 -12.67 7.38 3.57
C GLU A 273 -12.22 7.39 5.03
N THR A 274 -11.81 6.24 5.55
CA THR A 274 -11.32 6.09 6.94
C THR A 274 -9.82 6.31 7.07
N GLU A 275 -9.09 6.33 5.95
CA GLU A 275 -7.62 6.38 5.83
C GLU A 275 -6.93 5.11 6.35
N ARG A 276 -7.69 4.09 6.77
CA ARG A 276 -7.18 2.80 7.23
C ARG A 276 -6.43 2.06 6.12
N VAL A 277 -5.23 1.60 6.43
CA VAL A 277 -4.39 0.78 5.55
C VAL A 277 -4.51 -0.68 5.93
N PHE A 278 -4.78 -1.54 4.96
CA PHE A 278 -4.84 -2.99 5.12
C PHE A 278 -3.59 -3.64 4.52
N LEU A 279 -3.00 -4.56 5.25
CA LEU A 279 -1.98 -5.49 4.79
C LEU A 279 -2.55 -6.90 4.88
N ILE A 280 -2.65 -7.56 3.74
CA ILE A 280 -3.13 -8.93 3.62
C ILE A 280 -2.01 -9.80 3.09
N SER A 281 -1.89 -11.01 3.61
CA SER A 281 -0.91 -12.00 3.16
C SER A 281 -1.49 -13.40 3.26
N ASP A 282 -1.01 -14.27 2.39
CA ASP A 282 -1.23 -15.70 2.53
C ASP A 282 -0.39 -16.24 3.68
N ALA A 283 -0.95 -17.18 4.46
CA ALA A 283 -0.22 -17.90 5.47
C ALA A 283 -0.34 -19.42 5.26
N MET A 284 0.76 -20.11 5.53
CA MET A 284 0.87 -21.56 5.40
C MET A 284 1.35 -22.18 6.71
N ALA A 285 0.68 -23.28 7.11
CA ALA A 285 1.17 -24.08 8.23
C ALA A 285 2.52 -24.71 7.92
N ALA A 286 3.31 -24.95 8.94
CA ALA A 286 4.64 -25.53 8.86
C ALA A 286 4.70 -26.81 7.98
N GLY A 287 5.54 -26.79 6.98
CA GLY A 287 5.71 -27.91 6.02
C GLY A 287 4.75 -27.90 4.84
N TYR A 288 3.88 -26.89 4.71
CA TYR A 288 2.90 -26.79 3.63
C TYR A 288 3.12 -25.56 2.77
N GLY A 289 2.77 -25.68 1.52
CA GLY A 289 2.62 -24.59 0.54
C GLY A 289 1.33 -24.79 -0.24
N SER A 290 1.00 -23.88 -1.16
CA SER A 290 -0.22 -23.99 -1.99
C SER A 290 -0.37 -25.34 -2.72
N PRO A 291 0.67 -25.98 -3.26
CA PRO A 291 0.55 -27.30 -3.90
C PRO A 291 0.13 -28.42 -2.94
N GLN A 292 0.53 -28.34 -1.67
CA GLN A 292 0.25 -29.36 -0.63
C GLN A 292 -1.01 -29.03 0.19
N ALA A 293 -1.60 -27.86 0.01
CA ALA A 293 -2.77 -27.43 0.77
C ALA A 293 -3.95 -28.42 0.64
N VAL A 294 -4.64 -28.66 1.73
CA VAL A 294 -5.83 -29.50 1.75
C VAL A 294 -7.11 -28.68 1.56
N THR A 295 -8.17 -29.32 1.07
CA THR A 295 -9.47 -28.69 0.86
C THR A 295 -10.13 -28.32 2.18
N GLY A 296 -10.78 -27.16 2.23
CA GLY A 296 -11.57 -26.65 3.35
C GLY A 296 -11.21 -25.24 3.76
N SER A 297 -12.16 -24.55 4.38
CA SER A 297 -11.96 -23.18 4.90
C SER A 297 -11.07 -23.14 6.15
N GLY A 298 -10.94 -24.25 6.86
CA GLY A 298 -10.31 -24.29 8.19
C GLY A 298 -11.32 -24.02 9.32
N TYR A 299 -12.59 -23.87 9.00
CA TYR A 299 -13.66 -23.59 9.95
C TYR A 299 -14.66 -24.76 10.00
N LYS A 300 -15.47 -24.79 11.03
CA LYS A 300 -16.57 -25.72 11.21
C LYS A 300 -17.81 -24.93 11.64
N GLU A 301 -18.91 -25.16 10.98
CA GLU A 301 -20.17 -24.54 11.36
C GLU A 301 -20.86 -25.36 12.46
N ILE A 302 -21.23 -24.69 13.55
CA ILE A 302 -21.95 -25.26 14.67
C ILE A 302 -23.07 -24.27 15.03
N GLN A 303 -24.32 -24.72 14.90
CA GLN A 303 -25.51 -23.89 15.20
C GLN A 303 -25.53 -22.54 14.46
N GLY A 304 -25.12 -22.53 13.19
CA GLY A 304 -25.10 -21.33 12.34
C GLY A 304 -23.91 -20.38 12.57
N LYS A 305 -22.96 -20.74 13.45
CA LYS A 305 -21.72 -19.99 13.66
C LYS A 305 -20.51 -20.77 13.18
N LYS A 306 -19.55 -20.08 12.59
CA LYS A 306 -18.30 -20.68 12.10
C LYS A 306 -17.20 -20.54 13.15
N TYR A 307 -16.58 -21.66 13.52
CA TYR A 307 -15.51 -21.74 14.50
C TYR A 307 -14.24 -22.29 13.86
N LEU A 308 -13.08 -21.73 14.21
CA LEU A 308 -11.78 -22.24 13.78
C LEU A 308 -11.61 -23.67 14.27
N LYS A 309 -11.42 -24.63 13.35
CA LYS A 309 -11.23 -26.03 13.68
C LYS A 309 -9.76 -26.40 13.83
N LEU A 310 -9.47 -27.21 14.84
CA LEU A 310 -8.12 -27.61 15.19
C LEU A 310 -8.02 -29.13 15.30
N GLN A 311 -6.82 -29.64 15.00
CA GLN A 311 -6.41 -31.00 15.25
C GLN A 311 -5.48 -31.03 16.46
N LYS A 312 -5.75 -31.90 17.43
CA LYS A 312 -4.83 -32.13 18.55
C LYS A 312 -3.66 -33.01 18.10
N ALA A 313 -2.46 -32.69 18.52
CA ALA A 313 -1.26 -33.47 18.21
C ALA A 313 -1.43 -34.96 18.61
N GLY A 314 -1.11 -35.85 17.66
CA GLY A 314 -1.29 -37.31 17.83
C GLY A 314 -2.68 -37.82 17.46
N GLU A 315 -3.67 -36.98 17.22
CA GLU A 315 -4.99 -37.36 16.71
C GLU A 315 -5.04 -37.20 15.19
N LYS A 316 -5.99 -37.86 14.51
CA LYS A 316 -6.12 -37.81 13.04
C LYS A 316 -7.15 -36.76 12.59
N ASP A 317 -8.16 -36.52 13.43
CA ASP A 317 -9.32 -35.73 13.05
C ASP A 317 -9.29 -34.31 13.65
N TYR A 318 -9.96 -33.37 12.97
CA TYR A 318 -10.15 -31.99 13.44
C TYR A 318 -11.39 -31.90 14.33
N ASN A 319 -11.29 -32.43 15.56
CA ASN A 319 -12.39 -32.55 16.51
C ASN A 319 -12.39 -31.47 17.60
N TYR A 320 -11.69 -30.41 17.39
CA TYR A 320 -11.64 -29.28 18.31
C TYR A 320 -11.99 -27.98 17.58
N THR A 321 -12.64 -27.06 18.29
CA THR A 321 -12.98 -25.72 17.78
C THR A 321 -12.70 -24.67 18.83
N VAL A 322 -12.27 -23.48 18.35
CA VAL A 322 -12.06 -22.28 19.17
C VAL A 322 -13.38 -21.53 19.23
N ARG A 323 -13.92 -21.33 20.45
CA ARG A 323 -15.18 -20.64 20.67
C ARG A 323 -14.98 -19.14 20.87
N GLU A 324 -16.09 -18.40 21.04
CA GLU A 324 -16.08 -16.93 21.17
C GLU A 324 -15.29 -16.42 22.38
N ASP A 325 -15.12 -17.24 23.39
CA ASP A 325 -14.30 -16.97 24.58
C ASP A 325 -12.79 -17.23 24.37
N GLY A 326 -12.40 -17.63 23.14
CA GLY A 326 -11.04 -18.03 22.81
C GLY A 326 -10.66 -19.43 23.30
N VAL A 327 -11.52 -20.10 24.07
CA VAL A 327 -11.24 -21.45 24.63
C VAL A 327 -11.43 -22.51 23.53
N ILE A 328 -10.54 -23.52 23.59
CA ILE A 328 -10.59 -24.67 22.68
C ILE A 328 -11.55 -25.73 23.27
N TYR A 329 -12.58 -26.08 22.53
CA TYR A 329 -13.55 -27.09 22.92
C TYR A 329 -13.32 -28.39 22.14
N ASN A 330 -13.52 -29.53 22.84
CA ASN A 330 -13.63 -30.83 22.17
C ASN A 330 -15.06 -31.00 21.64
N ASP A 331 -15.22 -31.07 20.34
CA ASP A 331 -16.54 -31.13 19.67
C ASP A 331 -17.30 -32.44 19.89
N THR A 332 -16.58 -33.52 20.19
CA THR A 332 -17.20 -34.83 20.45
C THR A 332 -17.91 -34.86 21.82
N THR A 333 -17.28 -34.22 22.81
CA THR A 333 -17.82 -34.17 24.17
C THR A 333 -18.55 -32.86 24.48
N ASN A 334 -18.41 -31.87 23.63
CA ASN A 334 -18.84 -30.48 23.79
C ASN A 334 -18.38 -29.86 25.11
N GLN A 335 -17.16 -30.19 25.51
CA GLN A 335 -16.53 -29.67 26.74
C GLN A 335 -15.35 -28.77 26.43
N ALA A 336 -15.22 -27.71 27.21
CA ALA A 336 -14.03 -26.86 27.22
C ALA A 336 -12.79 -27.67 27.60
N THR A 337 -11.68 -27.43 26.94
CA THR A 337 -10.36 -27.92 27.33
C THR A 337 -9.68 -26.94 28.28
N GLU A 338 -8.51 -27.27 28.79
CA GLU A 338 -7.64 -26.36 29.54
C GLU A 338 -6.87 -25.38 28.63
N TYR A 339 -7.14 -25.36 27.32
CA TYR A 339 -6.41 -24.56 26.35
C TYR A 339 -7.29 -23.49 25.71
N SER A 340 -6.66 -22.35 25.39
CA SER A 340 -7.24 -21.23 24.65
C SER A 340 -6.24 -20.66 23.65
N LEU A 341 -6.71 -19.80 22.77
CA LEU A 341 -5.88 -18.98 21.88
C LEU A 341 -5.95 -17.51 22.28
N ASN A 342 -4.80 -16.83 22.17
CA ASN A 342 -4.78 -15.37 22.18
C ASN A 342 -5.05 -14.77 20.79
N SER A 343 -5.01 -13.45 20.68
CA SER A 343 -5.23 -12.72 19.41
C SER A 343 -4.21 -13.02 18.31
N ASN A 344 -3.02 -13.51 18.65
CA ASN A 344 -1.98 -13.94 17.71
C ASN A 344 -2.06 -15.43 17.34
N PHE A 345 -3.16 -16.11 17.72
CA PHE A 345 -3.34 -17.55 17.53
C PHE A 345 -2.29 -18.40 18.24
N GLU A 346 -1.74 -17.89 19.32
CA GLU A 346 -0.81 -18.59 20.20
C GLU A 346 -1.57 -19.33 21.30
N ILE A 347 -1.07 -20.49 21.67
CA ILE A 347 -1.74 -21.44 22.56
C ILE A 347 -1.42 -21.12 24.02
N LEU A 348 -2.46 -20.92 24.83
CA LEU A 348 -2.37 -20.87 26.28
C LEU A 348 -2.91 -22.15 26.90
N LYS A 349 -2.36 -22.54 28.05
CA LYS A 349 -2.86 -23.61 28.91
C LYS A 349 -3.13 -23.06 30.30
N ASN A 350 -4.39 -23.05 30.76
CA ASN A 350 -4.81 -22.41 32.00
C ASN A 350 -4.25 -20.96 32.09
N ASP A 351 -4.44 -20.19 31.02
CA ASP A 351 -3.99 -18.79 30.83
C ASP A 351 -2.45 -18.59 30.82
N VAL A 352 -1.67 -19.67 30.75
CA VAL A 352 -0.21 -19.61 30.63
C VAL A 352 0.19 -19.89 29.19
N LEU A 353 0.89 -18.94 28.57
CA LEU A 353 1.41 -19.07 27.22
C LEU A 353 2.31 -20.31 27.12
N GLN A 354 2.03 -21.16 26.14
CA GLN A 354 2.84 -22.31 25.82
C GLN A 354 3.95 -21.94 24.85
N THR A 355 5.05 -22.66 24.92
CA THR A 355 6.21 -22.40 24.06
C THR A 355 6.66 -23.67 23.32
N VAL A 356 7.38 -23.45 22.21
CA VAL A 356 8.15 -24.44 21.49
C VAL A 356 9.60 -23.99 21.39
N LYS A 357 10.52 -24.90 21.15
CA LYS A 357 11.91 -24.53 20.82
C LYS A 357 11.97 -23.89 19.45
N GLN A 358 12.57 -22.71 19.37
CA GLN A 358 12.91 -22.10 18.07
C GLN A 358 13.93 -23.00 17.37
N LYS A 359 13.80 -23.10 16.06
CA LYS A 359 14.75 -23.81 15.19
C LYS A 359 15.65 -22.80 14.48
N SER A 360 16.85 -23.21 14.14
CA SER A 360 17.77 -22.45 13.31
C SER A 360 18.23 -23.29 12.15
N SER A 361 18.33 -22.73 10.97
CA SER A 361 18.86 -23.41 9.79
C SER A 361 20.30 -22.96 9.51
N ARG A 362 21.13 -23.87 9.06
CA ARG A 362 22.47 -23.59 8.56
C ARG A 362 22.73 -24.33 7.25
N PHE A 363 23.56 -23.76 6.42
CA PHE A 363 23.98 -24.38 5.17
C PHE A 363 25.08 -25.43 5.46
N ASP A 364 24.87 -26.66 5.00
CA ASP A 364 25.86 -27.76 5.14
C ASP A 364 26.20 -28.32 3.74
N PRO A 365 27.32 -27.91 3.14
CA PRO A 365 27.74 -28.39 1.83
C PRO A 365 28.03 -29.89 1.75
N THR A 366 28.20 -30.54 2.92
CA THR A 366 28.49 -31.99 2.97
C THR A 366 27.23 -32.84 2.98
N ASN A 367 26.05 -32.24 3.13
CA ASN A 367 24.77 -32.92 3.19
C ASN A 367 24.10 -33.09 1.79
N GLY A 368 24.84 -33.58 0.81
CA GLY A 368 24.33 -33.91 -0.51
C GLY A 368 23.99 -32.67 -1.34
N SER A 369 22.75 -32.48 -1.73
CA SER A 369 22.28 -31.42 -2.65
C SER A 369 22.29 -29.98 -2.12
N GLY A 370 23.15 -29.65 -1.15
CA GLY A 370 23.20 -28.28 -0.57
C GLY A 370 21.99 -27.96 0.31
N MET A 371 21.46 -28.92 1.02
CA MET A 371 20.28 -28.72 1.87
C MET A 371 20.63 -28.00 3.18
N LEU A 372 19.68 -27.23 3.67
CA LEU A 372 19.77 -26.66 5.02
C LEU A 372 19.64 -27.78 6.06
N VAL A 373 20.48 -27.71 7.07
CA VAL A 373 20.38 -28.52 8.28
C VAL A 373 19.70 -27.67 9.34
N THR A 374 18.75 -28.28 10.05
CA THR A 374 17.97 -27.60 11.08
C THR A 374 18.39 -28.13 12.44
N ASP A 375 18.73 -27.25 13.36
CA ASP A 375 19.04 -27.52 14.75
C ASP A 375 18.07 -26.73 15.65
N GLU A 376 17.73 -27.25 16.83
CA GLU A 376 17.01 -26.49 17.86
C GLU A 376 17.95 -25.47 18.49
N THR A 377 17.41 -24.26 18.78
CA THR A 377 18.08 -23.21 19.54
C THR A 377 17.73 -23.32 21.04
N ASP A 378 18.43 -22.57 21.88
CA ASP A 378 18.09 -22.49 23.32
C ASP A 378 16.85 -21.59 23.55
N LYS A 379 16.40 -20.81 22.53
CA LYS A 379 15.26 -19.87 22.64
C LYS A 379 13.94 -20.64 22.64
N ASP A 380 13.09 -20.35 23.61
CA ASP A 380 11.68 -20.71 23.60
C ASP A 380 10.87 -19.58 22.95
N VAL A 381 9.96 -19.94 22.05
CA VAL A 381 9.07 -18.99 21.36
C VAL A 381 7.60 -19.36 21.60
N PRO A 382 6.68 -18.40 21.55
CA PRO A 382 5.25 -18.66 21.68
C PRO A 382 4.77 -19.76 20.73
N MET A 383 4.00 -20.72 21.24
CA MET A 383 3.49 -21.83 20.44
C MET A 383 2.29 -21.39 19.62
N ASN A 384 2.45 -21.24 18.30
CA ASN A 384 1.36 -20.88 17.38
C ASN A 384 0.73 -22.14 16.75
N ILE A 385 -0.59 -22.10 16.47
CA ILE A 385 -1.31 -23.22 15.84
C ILE A 385 -0.80 -23.58 14.43
N MET A 386 0.01 -22.74 13.82
CA MET A 386 0.62 -22.98 12.50
C MET A 386 1.93 -23.78 12.59
N TYR A 387 2.51 -23.92 13.78
CA TYR A 387 3.82 -24.56 13.95
C TYR A 387 3.74 -26.09 13.93
N ALA A 388 4.79 -26.71 13.42
CA ALA A 388 4.92 -28.18 13.33
C ALA A 388 4.80 -28.89 14.68
N ASP A 389 5.30 -28.27 15.75
CA ASP A 389 5.39 -28.83 17.10
C ASP A 389 4.25 -28.37 18.03
N ALA A 390 3.24 -27.66 17.47
CA ALA A 390 2.11 -27.19 18.24
C ALA A 390 1.22 -28.35 18.75
N VAL A 391 0.71 -28.21 20.00
CA VAL A 391 -0.23 -29.17 20.61
C VAL A 391 -1.58 -29.19 19.95
N PHE A 392 -2.00 -28.05 19.38
CA PHE A 392 -3.14 -27.93 18.49
C PHE A 392 -2.69 -27.29 17.18
N LYS A 393 -3.16 -27.84 16.06
CA LYS A 393 -2.75 -27.41 14.72
C LYS A 393 -3.94 -27.01 13.90
N ALA A 394 -3.78 -25.90 13.18
CA ALA A 394 -4.73 -25.47 12.16
C ALA A 394 -4.79 -26.46 10.99
N LEU A 395 -5.89 -26.47 10.24
CA LEU A 395 -5.98 -27.21 8.99
C LEU A 395 -4.87 -26.73 8.05
N PRO A 396 -4.04 -27.60 7.46
CA PRO A 396 -2.98 -27.19 6.54
C PRO A 396 -3.55 -26.85 5.14
N THR A 397 -4.43 -25.87 5.10
CA THR A 397 -4.98 -25.23 3.93
C THR A 397 -4.27 -23.90 3.65
N THR A 398 -4.64 -23.17 2.62
CA THR A 398 -4.18 -21.78 2.46
C THR A 398 -5.01 -20.86 3.35
N TRP A 399 -4.36 -19.96 4.06
CA TRP A 399 -4.97 -19.01 4.96
C TRP A 399 -4.76 -17.58 4.45
N LEU A 400 -5.77 -16.73 4.60
CA LEU A 400 -5.68 -15.31 4.37
C LEU A 400 -5.65 -14.59 5.72
N TYR A 401 -4.53 -13.96 6.02
CA TYR A 401 -4.32 -13.12 7.19
C TYR A 401 -4.41 -11.64 6.80
N MET A 402 -5.03 -10.85 7.64
CA MET A 402 -5.13 -9.42 7.49
C MET A 402 -4.69 -8.73 8.78
N LYS A 403 -3.95 -7.64 8.62
CA LYS A 403 -3.74 -6.60 9.64
C LYS A 403 -4.14 -5.27 9.07
N TYR A 404 -4.51 -4.33 9.92
CA TYR A 404 -4.76 -2.95 9.51
C TYR A 404 -3.95 -1.97 10.35
N SER A 405 -3.78 -0.78 9.81
CA SER A 405 -3.11 0.35 10.44
C SER A 405 -3.97 1.61 10.28
N ASP A 406 -4.13 2.38 11.36
CA ASP A 406 -4.83 3.66 11.39
C ASP A 406 -3.84 4.86 11.49
N ASP A 407 -2.54 4.60 11.26
CA ASP A 407 -1.46 5.59 11.38
C ASP A 407 -0.45 5.51 10.21
N ASP A 408 -0.96 5.28 9.00
CA ASP A 408 -0.17 5.17 7.76
C ASP A 408 0.86 4.02 7.78
N GLY A 409 0.56 2.91 8.43
CA GLY A 409 1.43 1.73 8.50
C GLY A 409 2.58 1.83 9.50
N LYS A 410 2.50 2.74 10.49
CA LYS A 410 3.50 2.84 11.58
C LYS A 410 3.30 1.77 12.65
N THR A 411 2.05 1.44 12.91
CA THR A 411 1.68 0.35 13.82
C THR A 411 0.59 -0.50 13.19
N TRP A 412 0.52 -1.77 13.57
CA TRP A 412 -0.39 -2.74 13.01
C TRP A 412 -1.26 -3.39 14.08
N SER A 413 -2.52 -3.66 13.74
CA SER A 413 -3.46 -4.41 14.57
C SER A 413 -3.00 -5.84 14.83
N ASP A 414 -3.67 -6.53 15.75
CA ASP A 414 -3.62 -7.99 15.83
C ASP A 414 -4.10 -8.62 14.51
N PRO A 415 -3.62 -9.82 14.15
CA PRO A 415 -3.99 -10.48 12.91
C PRO A 415 -5.45 -10.96 12.92
N ILE A 416 -6.12 -10.84 11.78
CA ILE A 416 -7.47 -11.30 11.52
C ILE A 416 -7.43 -12.42 10.47
N LEU A 417 -8.08 -13.55 10.76
CA LEU A 417 -8.25 -14.65 9.80
C LEU A 417 -9.49 -14.43 8.94
N LEU A 418 -9.31 -14.24 7.65
CA LEU A 418 -10.40 -14.00 6.71
C LEU A 418 -11.12 -15.27 6.25
N ASN A 419 -10.48 -16.45 6.35
CA ASN A 419 -11.02 -17.70 5.80
C ASN A 419 -12.46 -18.02 6.23
N GLY A 420 -12.82 -17.74 7.47
CA GLY A 420 -14.17 -17.97 7.98
C GLY A 420 -15.23 -17.17 7.24
N MET A 421 -14.87 -15.99 6.71
CA MET A 421 -15.74 -15.13 5.93
C MET A 421 -15.72 -15.48 4.44
N VAL A 422 -14.51 -15.70 3.86
CA VAL A 422 -14.33 -15.66 2.41
C VAL A 422 -14.00 -16.99 1.75
N LYS A 423 -13.43 -17.99 2.47
CA LYS A 423 -12.96 -19.22 1.82
C LYS A 423 -14.06 -20.29 1.76
N PRO A 424 -14.46 -20.75 0.56
CA PRO A 424 -15.42 -21.85 0.42
C PRO A 424 -14.87 -23.17 0.98
N GLU A 425 -15.75 -24.01 1.54
CA GLU A 425 -15.39 -25.33 2.12
C GLU A 425 -14.90 -26.33 1.07
N ASP A 426 -15.31 -26.19 -0.18
CA ASP A 426 -14.86 -27.00 -1.30
C ASP A 426 -13.59 -26.48 -1.97
N SER A 427 -13.07 -25.35 -1.52
CA SER A 427 -11.83 -24.77 -2.05
C SER A 427 -10.59 -25.38 -1.39
N ARG A 428 -9.66 -25.83 -2.20
CA ARG A 428 -8.32 -26.25 -1.77
C ARG A 428 -7.38 -25.05 -1.58
N VAL A 429 -7.40 -24.12 -2.53
CA VAL A 429 -6.53 -22.95 -2.57
C VAL A 429 -7.38 -21.71 -2.76
N LEU A 430 -7.21 -20.75 -1.89
CA LEU A 430 -7.61 -19.37 -2.08
C LEU A 430 -6.47 -18.51 -1.56
N VAL A 431 -5.82 -17.78 -2.44
CA VAL A 431 -4.60 -17.01 -2.18
C VAL A 431 -4.69 -15.64 -2.82
N THR A 432 -3.88 -14.70 -2.37
CA THR A 432 -3.87 -13.32 -2.87
C THR A 432 -3.32 -13.23 -4.31
N GLY A 433 -3.82 -12.28 -5.08
CA GLY A 433 -3.13 -11.74 -6.24
C GLY A 433 -2.18 -10.63 -5.78
N PRO A 434 -0.87 -10.94 -5.56
CA PRO A 434 0.02 -10.05 -4.81
C PRO A 434 0.21 -8.68 -5.47
N GLY A 435 0.47 -7.68 -4.65
CA GLY A 435 0.69 -6.29 -5.07
C GLY A 435 -0.29 -5.33 -4.38
N ARG A 436 -1.39 -4.97 -5.03
CA ARG A 436 -2.32 -4.01 -4.44
C ARG A 436 -3.79 -4.36 -4.65
N GLY A 437 -4.59 -4.00 -3.65
CA GLY A 437 -6.03 -3.89 -3.79
C GLY A 437 -6.44 -2.50 -4.32
N MET A 438 -7.74 -2.25 -4.38
CA MET A 438 -8.30 -0.97 -4.80
C MET A 438 -9.61 -0.66 -4.07
N GLN A 439 -9.97 0.62 -4.02
CA GLN A 439 -11.29 1.09 -3.64
C GLN A 439 -12.00 1.67 -4.87
N ILE A 440 -13.26 1.33 -5.09
CA ILE A 440 -14.08 1.88 -6.17
C ILE A 440 -14.40 3.34 -5.86
N LYS A 441 -14.13 4.25 -6.82
CA LYS A 441 -14.32 5.70 -6.66
C LYS A 441 -15.60 6.22 -7.31
N ASN A 442 -16.15 5.49 -8.27
CA ASN A 442 -17.31 5.94 -9.08
C ASN A 442 -18.38 4.84 -9.17
N GLY A 443 -19.60 5.24 -9.59
CA GLY A 443 -20.69 4.31 -9.85
C GLY A 443 -21.42 3.81 -8.60
N GLU A 444 -22.22 2.76 -8.78
CA GLU A 444 -23.12 2.22 -7.75
C GLU A 444 -22.38 1.63 -6.54
N HIS A 445 -21.22 1.03 -6.77
CA HIS A 445 -20.41 0.39 -5.73
C HIS A 445 -19.28 1.29 -5.20
N LYS A 446 -19.43 2.62 -5.30
CA LYS A 446 -18.47 3.57 -4.73
C LYS A 446 -18.22 3.28 -3.25
N GLY A 447 -16.95 3.24 -2.85
CA GLY A 447 -16.49 2.92 -1.49
C GLY A 447 -16.11 1.45 -1.30
N ARG A 448 -16.57 0.52 -2.16
CA ARG A 448 -16.22 -0.90 -2.08
C ARG A 448 -14.70 -1.11 -2.13
N LEU A 449 -14.17 -1.81 -1.13
CA LEU A 449 -12.79 -2.26 -1.07
C LEU A 449 -12.68 -3.61 -1.80
N ILE A 450 -11.64 -3.76 -2.63
CA ILE A 450 -11.43 -4.97 -3.43
C ILE A 450 -10.00 -5.45 -3.29
N ILE A 451 -9.82 -6.74 -3.02
CA ILE A 451 -8.54 -7.44 -3.03
C ILE A 451 -8.62 -8.57 -4.05
N PRO A 452 -7.71 -8.60 -5.04
CA PRO A 452 -7.64 -9.70 -5.96
C PRO A 452 -7.17 -10.97 -5.25
N VAL A 453 -7.84 -12.09 -5.53
CA VAL A 453 -7.47 -13.43 -5.06
C VAL A 453 -7.55 -14.41 -6.23
N TYR A 454 -7.00 -15.61 -6.06
CA TYR A 454 -7.18 -16.67 -7.04
C TYR A 454 -7.21 -18.05 -6.40
N ASP A 455 -7.88 -18.99 -7.06
CA ASP A 455 -7.78 -20.42 -6.82
C ASP A 455 -6.81 -21.07 -7.83
N THR A 456 -6.77 -22.37 -7.92
CA THR A 456 -5.82 -23.10 -8.78
C THR A 456 -5.85 -22.73 -10.28
N ALA A 457 -6.90 -22.12 -10.79
CA ALA A 457 -7.10 -21.87 -12.22
C ALA A 457 -7.87 -20.59 -12.54
N ARG A 458 -8.36 -19.87 -11.55
CA ARG A 458 -9.30 -18.76 -11.72
C ARG A 458 -8.99 -17.62 -10.76
N SER A 459 -8.86 -16.40 -11.30
CA SER A 459 -8.89 -15.19 -10.48
C SER A 459 -10.26 -14.98 -9.87
N GLY A 460 -10.33 -14.27 -8.76
CA GLY A 460 -11.54 -13.83 -8.08
C GLY A 460 -11.25 -12.57 -7.25
N ILE A 461 -12.19 -12.19 -6.42
CA ILE A 461 -12.01 -11.09 -5.49
C ILE A 461 -12.52 -11.47 -4.10
N ILE A 462 -11.92 -10.85 -3.09
CA ILE A 462 -12.62 -10.59 -1.84
C ILE A 462 -12.90 -9.10 -1.76
N TYR A 463 -14.07 -8.74 -1.23
CA TYR A 463 -14.51 -7.36 -1.18
C TYR A 463 -15.23 -7.03 0.13
N SER A 464 -15.22 -5.75 0.50
CA SER A 464 -15.90 -5.21 1.66
C SER A 464 -16.69 -3.97 1.25
N ASP A 465 -17.94 -3.86 1.76
CA ASP A 465 -18.82 -2.71 1.59
C ASP A 465 -19.00 -1.92 2.91
N ASP A 466 -18.23 -2.28 3.95
CA ASP A 466 -18.32 -1.72 5.31
C ASP A 466 -16.94 -1.36 5.88
N HIS A 467 -16.08 -0.75 5.04
CA HIS A 467 -14.76 -0.26 5.42
C HIS A 467 -13.81 -1.34 5.98
N GLY A 468 -13.98 -2.60 5.54
CA GLY A 468 -13.11 -3.72 5.93
C GLY A 468 -13.53 -4.45 7.19
N GLU A 469 -14.70 -4.15 7.77
CA GLU A 469 -15.24 -4.87 8.94
C GLU A 469 -15.66 -6.31 8.56
N THR A 470 -16.30 -6.47 7.42
CA THR A 470 -16.64 -7.79 6.87
C THR A 470 -16.20 -7.95 5.42
N TRP A 471 -15.87 -9.17 5.04
CA TRP A 471 -15.39 -9.51 3.71
C TRP A 471 -16.23 -10.62 3.08
N GLN A 472 -16.45 -10.51 1.79
CA GLN A 472 -17.16 -11.48 0.97
C GLN A 472 -16.28 -11.97 -0.18
N TYR A 473 -16.50 -13.19 -0.66
CA TYR A 473 -15.81 -13.75 -1.81
C TYR A 473 -16.71 -13.76 -3.03
N ALA A 474 -16.22 -13.21 -4.13
CA ALA A 474 -16.85 -13.35 -5.44
C ALA A 474 -15.94 -14.12 -6.40
N LYS A 475 -16.53 -15.10 -7.05
CA LYS A 475 -15.84 -15.99 -7.97
C LYS A 475 -15.53 -15.26 -9.27
N GLY A 476 -14.29 -15.30 -9.68
CA GLY A 476 -13.86 -14.60 -10.88
C GLY A 476 -14.26 -15.21 -12.21
N PRO A 477 -13.69 -14.69 -13.31
CA PRO A 477 -14.07 -15.07 -14.67
C PRO A 477 -14.04 -16.58 -14.91
N ALA A 478 -14.95 -17.07 -15.74
CA ALA A 478 -14.88 -18.43 -16.24
C ALA A 478 -13.61 -18.60 -17.09
N THR A 479 -12.93 -19.75 -16.97
CA THR A 479 -11.65 -20.04 -17.61
C THR A 479 -11.70 -20.30 -19.12
N GLY A 480 -12.79 -19.99 -19.78
CA GLY A 480 -13.13 -20.26 -21.18
C GLY A 480 -11.97 -20.28 -22.18
N LYS A 481 -11.52 -19.12 -22.63
CA LYS A 481 -10.41 -18.98 -23.60
C LYS A 481 -9.06 -18.72 -22.94
N ALA A 482 -9.03 -18.33 -21.70
CA ALA A 482 -7.81 -18.00 -20.95
C ALA A 482 -7.95 -18.38 -19.47
N ALA A 483 -6.96 -19.10 -18.94
CA ALA A 483 -6.83 -19.26 -17.49
C ALA A 483 -6.32 -17.94 -16.86
N MET A 484 -6.70 -17.68 -15.63
CA MET A 484 -6.28 -16.51 -14.87
C MET A 484 -5.81 -16.94 -13.48
N SER A 485 -4.71 -16.39 -13.02
CA SER A 485 -4.20 -16.58 -11.64
C SER A 485 -3.94 -15.23 -10.98
N GLU A 486 -2.72 -14.94 -10.57
CA GLU A 486 -2.34 -13.64 -10.01
C GLU A 486 -2.85 -12.49 -10.88
N SER A 487 -3.59 -11.58 -10.29
CA SER A 487 -4.30 -10.54 -11.03
C SER A 487 -4.28 -9.20 -10.32
N GLN A 488 -4.52 -8.16 -11.10
CA GLN A 488 -4.75 -6.81 -10.62
C GLN A 488 -6.03 -6.25 -11.26
N ILE A 489 -6.73 -5.41 -10.51
CA ILE A 489 -8.03 -4.88 -10.92
C ILE A 489 -7.93 -3.36 -11.02
N VAL A 490 -8.57 -2.81 -12.02
CA VAL A 490 -8.66 -1.36 -12.24
C VAL A 490 -10.10 -0.95 -12.52
N GLU A 491 -10.44 0.23 -12.04
CA GLU A 491 -11.72 0.88 -12.28
C GLU A 491 -11.69 1.65 -13.60
N MET A 492 -12.72 1.51 -14.40
CA MET A 492 -12.96 2.32 -15.61
C MET A 492 -13.67 3.63 -15.22
N PRO A 493 -13.77 4.63 -16.13
CA PRO A 493 -14.31 5.96 -15.79
C PRO A 493 -15.71 6.00 -15.20
N ASP A 494 -16.52 4.96 -15.42
CA ASP A 494 -17.90 4.86 -14.93
C ASP A 494 -18.09 3.96 -13.70
N GLY A 495 -17.00 3.46 -13.10
CA GLY A 495 -17.04 2.55 -11.96
C GLY A 495 -17.08 1.07 -12.33
N THR A 496 -17.18 0.71 -13.62
CA THR A 496 -17.01 -0.68 -14.05
C THR A 496 -15.57 -1.16 -13.87
N LEU A 497 -15.35 -2.45 -13.76
CA LEU A 497 -14.03 -3.00 -13.45
C LEU A 497 -13.45 -3.77 -14.62
N ARG A 498 -12.12 -3.72 -14.73
CA ARG A 498 -11.33 -4.67 -15.53
C ARG A 498 -10.31 -5.38 -14.65
N VAL A 499 -10.19 -6.69 -14.84
CA VAL A 499 -9.13 -7.51 -14.26
C VAL A 499 -8.13 -7.86 -15.34
N TYR A 500 -6.85 -7.70 -15.01
CA TYR A 500 -5.71 -8.18 -15.82
C TYR A 500 -4.97 -9.23 -15.00
N ALA A 501 -4.64 -10.36 -15.62
CA ALA A 501 -4.06 -11.49 -14.91
C ALA A 501 -2.96 -12.20 -15.68
N ARG A 502 -2.04 -12.78 -14.90
CA ARG A 502 -1.13 -13.84 -15.36
C ARG A 502 -1.94 -14.98 -15.95
N SER A 503 -1.56 -15.41 -17.16
CA SER A 503 -2.26 -16.46 -17.89
C SER A 503 -1.30 -17.49 -18.48
N THR A 504 -1.83 -18.60 -18.98
CA THR A 504 -1.10 -19.61 -19.72
C THR A 504 -0.80 -19.15 -21.15
N GLY A 505 0.16 -19.80 -21.81
CA GLY A 505 0.45 -19.55 -23.22
C GLY A 505 1.21 -18.26 -23.51
N SER A 506 2.02 -17.78 -22.57
CA SER A 506 2.84 -16.57 -22.72
C SER A 506 2.01 -15.30 -22.99
N LYS A 507 0.86 -15.15 -22.33
CA LYS A 507 -0.08 -14.04 -22.55
C LYS A 507 -0.63 -13.50 -21.22
N ILE A 508 -1.18 -12.29 -21.28
CA ILE A 508 -2.00 -11.68 -20.25
C ILE A 508 -3.46 -11.93 -20.59
N ALA A 509 -4.28 -12.26 -19.59
CA ALA A 509 -5.72 -12.37 -19.72
C ALA A 509 -6.42 -11.15 -19.15
N GLU A 510 -7.60 -10.81 -19.68
CA GLU A 510 -8.49 -9.78 -19.15
C GLU A 510 -9.96 -10.26 -19.11
N ALA A 511 -10.73 -9.65 -18.21
CA ALA A 511 -12.19 -9.76 -18.16
C ALA A 511 -12.80 -8.47 -17.60
N VAL A 512 -14.11 -8.29 -17.77
CA VAL A 512 -14.86 -7.08 -17.39
C VAL A 512 -15.96 -7.45 -16.41
N SER A 513 -16.17 -6.63 -15.39
CA SER A 513 -17.31 -6.67 -14.48
C SER A 513 -18.10 -5.35 -14.54
N LEU A 514 -19.43 -5.46 -14.55
CA LEU A 514 -20.34 -4.32 -14.55
C LEU A 514 -21.04 -4.13 -13.18
N ASP A 515 -20.79 -4.99 -12.23
CA ASP A 515 -21.49 -5.10 -10.94
C ASP A 515 -20.52 -5.08 -9.75
N GLY A 516 -19.46 -4.28 -9.85
CA GLY A 516 -18.48 -4.13 -8.76
C GLY A 516 -17.69 -5.39 -8.42
N GLY A 517 -17.52 -6.31 -9.39
CA GLY A 517 -16.71 -7.52 -9.26
C GLY A 517 -17.47 -8.78 -8.83
N GLU A 518 -18.79 -8.72 -8.68
CA GLU A 518 -19.61 -9.88 -8.28
C GLU A 518 -19.72 -10.90 -9.41
N THR A 519 -19.86 -10.43 -10.65
CA THR A 519 -19.81 -11.27 -11.85
C THR A 519 -18.86 -10.71 -12.91
N TRP A 520 -18.38 -11.61 -13.77
CA TRP A 520 -17.38 -11.28 -14.77
C TRP A 520 -17.70 -11.89 -16.14
N THR A 521 -17.27 -11.23 -17.21
CA THR A 521 -17.27 -11.80 -18.55
C THR A 521 -16.35 -13.05 -18.61
N GLU A 522 -16.45 -13.83 -19.68
CA GLU A 522 -15.45 -14.85 -19.98
C GLU A 522 -14.06 -14.19 -20.15
N ALA A 523 -13.03 -14.83 -19.58
CA ALA A 523 -11.66 -14.37 -19.70
C ALA A 523 -11.14 -14.52 -21.15
N VAL A 524 -10.47 -13.49 -21.67
CA VAL A 524 -9.86 -13.46 -22.99
C VAL A 524 -8.42 -12.97 -22.92
N HIS A 525 -7.58 -13.35 -23.90
CA HIS A 525 -6.22 -12.84 -23.96
C HIS A 525 -6.17 -11.41 -24.50
N VAL A 526 -5.39 -10.53 -23.84
CA VAL A 526 -5.12 -9.17 -24.31
C VAL A 526 -4.31 -9.23 -25.60
N SER A 527 -4.81 -8.60 -26.67
CA SER A 527 -4.13 -8.58 -27.96
C SER A 527 -2.80 -7.83 -27.90
N GLY A 528 -1.75 -8.40 -28.50
CA GLY A 528 -0.43 -7.76 -28.56
C GLY A 528 0.38 -7.76 -27.26
N MET A 529 -0.12 -8.37 -26.18
CA MET A 529 0.62 -8.50 -24.92
C MET A 529 1.13 -9.92 -24.72
N THR A 530 2.43 -10.02 -24.46
CA THR A 530 3.12 -11.29 -24.18
C THR A 530 3.76 -11.27 -22.81
N GLN A 531 3.91 -12.46 -22.23
CA GLN A 531 4.70 -12.72 -21.02
C GLN A 531 5.64 -13.91 -21.28
N PRO A 532 6.66 -14.15 -20.42
CA PRO A 532 7.44 -15.40 -20.45
C PRO A 532 6.56 -16.64 -20.33
N GLY A 533 7.05 -17.79 -20.80
CA GLY A 533 6.26 -19.04 -20.88
C GLY A 533 5.66 -19.52 -19.55
N TRP A 534 6.32 -19.22 -18.44
CA TRP A 534 5.80 -19.52 -17.09
C TRP A 534 4.84 -18.47 -16.55
N GLY A 535 4.63 -17.35 -17.27
CA GLY A 535 3.91 -16.20 -16.80
C GLY A 535 4.65 -15.45 -15.68
N SER A 536 4.10 -14.31 -15.30
CA SER A 536 4.56 -13.51 -14.15
C SER A 536 3.36 -12.73 -13.61
N GLN A 537 3.38 -12.43 -12.33
CA GLN A 537 2.50 -11.39 -11.81
C GLN A 537 2.76 -10.10 -12.60
N LEU A 538 1.76 -9.27 -12.69
CA LEU A 538 1.79 -7.96 -13.35
C LEU A 538 1.18 -6.92 -12.41
N SER A 539 1.53 -5.65 -12.62
CA SER A 539 0.84 -4.56 -11.95
C SER A 539 0.14 -3.67 -12.96
N VAL A 540 -1.06 -3.21 -12.62
CA VAL A 540 -1.79 -2.22 -13.41
C VAL A 540 -2.46 -1.22 -12.48
N ILE A 541 -2.37 0.07 -12.83
CA ILE A 541 -3.02 1.16 -12.11
C ILE A 541 -3.83 2.02 -13.08
N ARG A 542 -4.89 2.66 -12.57
CA ARG A 542 -5.53 3.79 -13.23
C ARG A 542 -4.76 5.06 -12.90
N TYR A 543 -4.30 5.79 -13.92
CA TYR A 543 -3.68 7.10 -13.73
C TYR A 543 -4.74 8.15 -13.34
N GLY A 544 -4.45 8.94 -12.30
CA GLY A 544 -5.41 9.86 -11.71
C GLY A 544 -5.75 11.11 -12.54
N GLY A 545 -4.97 11.37 -13.60
CA GLY A 545 -5.22 12.43 -14.58
C GLY A 545 -5.53 11.90 -15.97
N LEU A 546 -5.54 12.80 -16.95
CA LEU A 546 -5.61 12.45 -18.36
C LEU A 546 -4.21 12.39 -18.98
N ILE A 547 -4.03 11.54 -19.97
CA ILE A 547 -2.88 11.51 -20.86
C ILE A 547 -3.40 11.77 -22.27
N GLU A 548 -2.92 12.84 -22.90
CA GLU A 548 -3.41 13.29 -24.23
C GLU A 548 -4.93 13.42 -24.28
N GLY A 549 -5.53 13.96 -23.22
CA GLY A 549 -6.96 14.18 -23.10
C GLY A 549 -7.80 12.94 -22.82
N LYS A 550 -7.19 11.78 -22.55
CA LYS A 550 -7.89 10.54 -22.30
C LYS A 550 -7.53 9.97 -20.92
N PRO A 551 -8.47 9.32 -20.21
CA PRO A 551 -8.15 8.49 -19.08
C PRO A 551 -7.17 7.38 -19.49
N ALA A 552 -6.30 6.96 -18.58
CA ALA A 552 -5.22 6.02 -18.93
C ALA A 552 -5.02 4.94 -17.87
N LEU A 553 -4.57 3.76 -18.32
CA LEU A 553 -4.02 2.70 -17.50
C LEU A 553 -2.50 2.65 -17.69
N ILE A 554 -1.78 2.32 -16.62
CA ILE A 554 -0.35 2.06 -16.66
C ILE A 554 -0.11 0.65 -16.15
N LEU A 555 0.56 -0.18 -16.97
CA LEU A 555 0.77 -1.60 -16.69
C LEU A 555 2.25 -1.95 -16.75
N SER A 556 2.76 -2.66 -15.75
CA SER A 556 4.12 -3.24 -15.77
C SER A 556 4.09 -4.76 -15.87
N THR A 557 4.98 -5.31 -16.68
CA THR A 557 5.07 -6.76 -16.93
C THR A 557 6.41 -7.11 -17.61
N PRO A 558 6.97 -8.32 -17.38
CA PRO A 558 8.01 -8.84 -18.27
C PRO A 558 7.42 -9.21 -19.63
N ALA A 559 8.13 -8.90 -20.71
CA ALA A 559 7.75 -9.22 -22.08
C ALA A 559 8.72 -10.19 -22.79
N GLY A 560 9.70 -10.72 -22.06
CA GLY A 560 10.74 -11.61 -22.61
C GLY A 560 10.18 -12.87 -23.24
N VAL A 561 10.88 -13.36 -24.26
CA VAL A 561 10.55 -14.62 -24.95
C VAL A 561 11.23 -15.78 -24.23
N GLY A 562 10.58 -16.96 -24.24
CA GLY A 562 11.08 -18.17 -23.58
C GLY A 562 10.60 -18.28 -22.13
N SER A 563 11.35 -19.03 -21.30
CA SER A 563 10.92 -19.35 -19.94
C SER A 563 11.34 -18.29 -18.90
N TYR A 564 12.26 -17.42 -19.23
CA TYR A 564 12.88 -16.50 -18.28
C TYR A 564 12.11 -15.17 -18.21
N ARG A 565 11.89 -14.68 -16.98
CA ARG A 565 11.27 -13.39 -16.68
C ARG A 565 12.30 -12.30 -16.91
N ARG A 566 12.19 -11.59 -18.03
CA ARG A 566 13.10 -10.52 -18.46
C ARG A 566 12.37 -9.53 -19.36
N ASP A 567 13.07 -8.49 -19.83
CA ASP A 567 12.52 -7.46 -20.71
C ASP A 567 11.33 -6.74 -20.04
N GLY A 568 11.62 -6.11 -18.91
CA GLY A 568 10.62 -5.35 -18.15
C GLY A 568 10.04 -4.22 -18.96
N ARG A 569 8.71 -4.15 -19.03
CA ARG A 569 7.97 -3.14 -19.77
C ARG A 569 7.00 -2.40 -18.88
N VAL A 570 6.91 -1.09 -19.08
CA VAL A 570 5.81 -0.28 -18.59
C VAL A 570 5.03 0.26 -19.78
N LYS A 571 3.75 -0.06 -19.85
CA LYS A 571 2.87 0.30 -20.95
C LYS A 571 1.82 1.29 -20.50
N ILE A 572 1.49 2.26 -21.36
CA ILE A 572 0.37 3.17 -21.14
C ILE A 572 -0.72 2.83 -22.15
N GLY A 573 -1.91 2.52 -21.63
CA GLY A 573 -3.13 2.27 -22.37
C GLY A 573 -4.10 3.42 -22.26
N LEU A 574 -4.45 4.06 -23.37
CA LEU A 574 -5.43 5.15 -23.42
C LEU A 574 -6.85 4.57 -23.49
N ILE A 575 -7.71 5.00 -22.58
CA ILE A 575 -9.11 4.57 -22.53
C ILE A 575 -9.93 5.45 -23.46
N THR A 576 -10.73 4.83 -24.32
CA THR A 576 -11.67 5.52 -25.20
C THR A 576 -13.07 4.98 -24.96
N ASP A 577 -14.01 5.89 -24.71
CA ASP A 577 -15.43 5.59 -24.72
C ASP A 577 -15.89 5.35 -26.17
N THR A 578 -16.49 4.22 -26.44
CA THR A 578 -16.94 3.82 -27.78
C THR A 578 -18.33 4.37 -28.14
N GLY A 579 -19.02 4.95 -27.16
CA GLY A 579 -20.43 5.33 -27.29
C GLY A 579 -21.41 4.15 -27.19
N LYS A 580 -20.93 2.93 -26.89
CA LYS A 580 -21.74 1.76 -26.64
C LYS A 580 -22.01 1.60 -25.14
N GLU A 581 -22.93 0.73 -24.78
CA GLU A 581 -23.22 0.38 -23.39
C GLU A 581 -22.59 -0.97 -22.99
N GLY A 582 -22.51 -1.21 -21.67
CA GLY A 582 -22.07 -2.48 -21.08
C GLY A 582 -20.58 -2.75 -21.33
N ILE A 583 -20.25 -4.03 -21.58
CA ILE A 583 -18.86 -4.52 -21.72
C ILE A 583 -18.07 -3.90 -22.88
N GLU A 584 -18.75 -3.39 -23.88
CA GLU A 584 -18.15 -2.74 -25.05
C GLU A 584 -17.96 -1.22 -24.88
N LYS A 585 -18.34 -0.64 -23.74
CA LYS A 585 -18.30 0.81 -23.52
C LYS A 585 -16.90 1.39 -23.67
N TYR A 586 -15.92 0.72 -23.12
CA TYR A 586 -14.54 1.19 -23.16
C TYR A 586 -13.62 0.26 -23.92
N THR A 587 -12.73 0.85 -24.71
CA THR A 587 -11.56 0.19 -25.29
C THR A 587 -10.28 0.76 -24.69
N VAL A 588 -9.22 -0.05 -24.61
CA VAL A 588 -7.89 0.38 -24.14
C VAL A 588 -6.91 0.21 -25.30
N ASP A 589 -6.36 1.33 -25.77
CA ASP A 589 -5.29 1.38 -26.76
C ASP A 589 -3.93 1.45 -26.05
N TRP A 590 -3.18 0.36 -26.04
CA TRP A 590 -1.83 0.26 -25.44
C TRP A 590 -0.80 0.97 -26.32
N LYS A 591 -0.83 2.30 -26.31
CA LYS A 591 -0.12 3.18 -27.23
C LYS A 591 1.38 3.29 -26.93
N TYR A 592 1.77 3.31 -25.66
CA TYR A 592 3.16 3.52 -25.24
C TYR A 592 3.73 2.25 -24.61
N ASP A 593 5.00 1.99 -24.90
CA ASP A 593 5.73 0.78 -24.48
C ASP A 593 7.16 1.16 -24.09
N TYR A 594 7.39 1.33 -22.79
CA TYR A 594 8.67 1.74 -22.23
C TYR A 594 9.45 0.55 -21.72
N SER A 595 10.73 0.49 -22.08
CA SER A 595 11.66 -0.51 -21.56
C SER A 595 12.26 -0.05 -20.24
N VAL A 596 12.04 -0.80 -19.16
CA VAL A 596 12.55 -0.49 -17.82
C VAL A 596 14.08 -0.59 -17.79
N ASP A 597 14.64 -1.62 -18.43
CA ASP A 597 16.07 -1.85 -18.52
C ASP A 597 16.39 -2.49 -19.87
N SER A 598 17.61 -3.04 -20.04
CA SER A 598 17.96 -3.86 -21.20
C SER A 598 17.04 -5.08 -21.30
N LYS A 599 16.66 -5.46 -22.52
CA LYS A 599 15.80 -6.63 -22.80
C LYS A 599 16.33 -7.97 -22.25
N ASN A 600 17.62 -8.03 -21.92
CA ASN A 600 18.26 -9.22 -21.38
C ASN A 600 18.36 -9.20 -19.84
N VAL A 601 18.04 -8.09 -19.22
CA VAL A 601 18.00 -7.95 -17.76
C VAL A 601 16.73 -8.58 -17.20
N GLY A 602 16.85 -9.31 -16.11
CA GLY A 602 15.74 -9.93 -15.42
C GLY A 602 14.78 -8.90 -14.88
N PHE A 603 13.49 -9.16 -15.09
CA PHE A 603 12.37 -8.42 -14.55
C PHE A 603 11.26 -9.40 -14.23
N ALA A 604 10.89 -9.53 -12.98
CA ALA A 604 9.87 -10.51 -12.60
C ALA A 604 8.63 -9.80 -12.03
N TYR A 605 8.33 -10.00 -10.76
CA TYR A 605 7.18 -9.36 -10.12
C TYR A 605 7.43 -7.87 -9.92
N SER A 606 6.37 -7.08 -10.01
CA SER A 606 6.46 -5.63 -9.92
C SER A 606 5.19 -5.01 -9.36
N CYS A 607 5.31 -3.83 -8.76
CA CYS A 607 4.15 -3.06 -8.34
C CYS A 607 4.33 -1.59 -8.69
N LEU A 608 3.27 -1.01 -9.25
CA LEU A 608 3.19 0.40 -9.65
C LEU A 608 2.36 1.20 -8.64
N THR A 609 2.71 2.47 -8.47
CA THR A 609 1.85 3.45 -7.81
C THR A 609 2.01 4.81 -8.48
N GLU A 610 0.97 5.64 -8.46
CA GLU A 610 1.09 7.05 -8.82
C GLU A 610 1.61 7.81 -7.59
N LEU A 611 2.68 8.56 -7.77
CA LEU A 611 3.31 9.34 -6.71
C LEU A 611 2.59 10.68 -6.49
N PRO A 612 2.78 11.36 -5.34
CA PRO A 612 2.19 12.67 -5.08
C PRO A 612 2.55 13.75 -6.11
N ASN A 613 3.70 13.62 -6.76
CA ASN A 613 4.15 14.51 -7.85
C ASN A 613 3.61 14.09 -9.23
N HIS A 614 2.69 13.11 -9.28
CA HIS A 614 2.06 12.54 -10.47
C HIS A 614 3.00 11.75 -11.39
N GLN A 615 4.23 11.49 -10.97
CA GLN A 615 5.11 10.51 -11.61
C GLN A 615 4.73 9.08 -11.17
N ILE A 616 5.38 8.10 -11.73
CA ILE A 616 5.07 6.70 -11.46
C ILE A 616 6.18 6.06 -10.65
N GLY A 617 5.86 5.61 -9.45
CA GLY A 617 6.73 4.77 -8.65
C GLY A 617 6.63 3.31 -9.11
N LEU A 618 7.76 2.67 -9.31
CA LEU A 618 7.89 1.26 -9.70
C LEU A 618 8.84 0.55 -8.75
N ILE A 619 8.35 -0.46 -8.06
CA ILE A 619 9.19 -1.45 -7.38
C ILE A 619 9.12 -2.77 -8.14
N TYR A 620 10.27 -3.44 -8.31
CA TYR A 620 10.32 -4.69 -9.09
C TYR A 620 11.51 -5.57 -8.71
N GLU A 621 11.36 -6.86 -8.99
CA GLU A 621 12.44 -7.84 -8.91
C GLU A 621 13.34 -7.71 -10.13
N LYS A 622 14.59 -7.30 -9.91
CA LYS A 622 15.62 -7.14 -10.94
C LYS A 622 16.79 -8.08 -10.71
N TYR A 623 17.30 -8.70 -11.75
CA TYR A 623 18.55 -9.43 -11.75
C TYR A 623 19.30 -9.18 -13.06
N ASP A 624 20.63 -9.06 -12.97
CA ASP A 624 21.45 -8.56 -14.08
C ASP A 624 21.66 -9.59 -15.21
N SER A 625 21.19 -10.83 -15.04
CA SER A 625 21.12 -11.85 -16.09
C SER A 625 19.79 -12.60 -16.01
N TYR A 626 19.44 -13.29 -17.08
CA TYR A 626 18.30 -14.20 -17.10
C TYR A 626 18.65 -15.63 -16.65
N ASN A 627 19.86 -15.85 -16.14
CA ASN A 627 20.28 -17.13 -15.61
C ASN A 627 19.46 -17.51 -14.36
N PRO A 628 18.80 -18.67 -14.31
CA PRO A 628 18.04 -19.09 -13.13
C PRO A 628 18.85 -19.11 -11.82
N ALA A 629 20.17 -19.29 -11.89
CA ALA A 629 21.03 -19.20 -10.73
C ALA A 629 21.05 -17.83 -10.07
N GLU A 630 20.74 -16.76 -10.80
CA GLU A 630 20.68 -15.39 -10.29
C GLU A 630 19.32 -14.99 -9.71
N LEU A 631 18.28 -15.79 -9.91
CA LEU A 631 17.06 -15.70 -9.13
C LEU A 631 17.34 -15.84 -7.62
N HIS A 632 18.53 -16.33 -7.27
CA HIS A 632 19.03 -16.46 -5.91
C HIS A 632 20.00 -15.32 -5.54
N SER A 633 20.02 -14.20 -6.30
CA SER A 633 20.74 -12.99 -5.93
C SER A 633 20.09 -12.28 -4.76
N GLN A 634 20.91 -11.70 -3.89
CA GLN A 634 20.48 -11.07 -2.64
C GLN A 634 19.87 -9.67 -2.83
N ASP A 635 20.20 -8.98 -3.94
CA ASP A 635 19.92 -7.56 -4.16
C ASP A 635 19.01 -7.33 -5.38
N ILE A 636 17.94 -8.09 -5.47
CA ILE A 636 17.05 -8.04 -6.62
C ILE A 636 15.93 -6.99 -6.51
N MET A 637 15.58 -6.54 -5.31
CA MET A 637 14.47 -5.60 -5.12
C MET A 637 14.91 -4.17 -5.41
N LYS A 638 14.39 -3.58 -6.49
CA LYS A 638 14.75 -2.24 -6.97
C LYS A 638 13.53 -1.33 -7.02
N TYR A 639 13.76 -0.06 -6.69
CA TYR A 639 12.77 1.00 -6.80
C TYR A 639 13.28 2.10 -7.72
N GLU A 640 12.40 2.64 -8.56
CA GLU A 640 12.66 3.83 -9.36
C GLU A 640 11.40 4.67 -9.57
N GLU A 641 11.59 5.98 -9.71
CA GLU A 641 10.59 6.92 -10.17
C GLU A 641 10.68 7.06 -11.69
N LEU A 642 9.58 6.84 -12.38
CA LEU A 642 9.47 6.95 -13.83
C LEU A 642 8.68 8.20 -14.21
N SER A 643 9.31 9.10 -14.99
CA SER A 643 8.61 10.25 -15.53
C SER A 643 7.71 9.86 -16.70
N LEU A 644 6.57 10.55 -16.85
CA LEU A 644 5.70 10.35 -18.02
C LEU A 644 6.41 10.69 -19.33
N SER A 645 7.36 11.65 -19.33
CA SER A 645 8.20 11.93 -20.51
C SER A 645 8.99 10.69 -20.94
N ASN A 646 9.59 9.98 -19.97
CA ASN A 646 10.32 8.74 -20.27
C ASN A 646 9.37 7.63 -20.75
N LEU A 647 8.24 7.43 -20.07
CA LEU A 647 7.25 6.42 -20.41
C LEU A 647 6.65 6.63 -21.82
N MET A 648 6.43 7.88 -22.21
CA MET A 648 5.88 8.24 -23.51
C MET A 648 6.96 8.42 -24.60
N GLY A 649 8.25 8.45 -24.21
CA GLY A 649 9.35 8.62 -25.15
C GLY A 649 9.40 10.01 -25.83
N LYS A 650 8.79 11.02 -25.21
CA LYS A 650 8.73 12.41 -25.69
C LYS A 650 8.64 13.38 -24.53
N GLU A 651 9.01 14.62 -24.75
CA GLU A 651 8.88 15.66 -23.74
C GLU A 651 7.41 16.00 -23.53
N VAL A 652 6.91 15.80 -22.32
CA VAL A 652 5.54 16.11 -21.95
C VAL A 652 5.49 17.09 -20.80
N VAL A 653 4.39 17.82 -20.73
CA VAL A 653 4.09 18.78 -19.67
C VAL A 653 2.73 18.51 -19.07
N GLU A 654 2.58 18.84 -17.80
CA GLU A 654 1.36 18.63 -17.04
C GLU A 654 0.62 19.96 -16.86
N ILE A 655 -0.64 20.00 -17.25
CA ILE A 655 -1.56 21.12 -17.04
C ILE A 655 -2.55 20.73 -15.96
N ILE A 656 -2.60 21.51 -14.90
CA ILE A 656 -3.37 21.25 -13.68
C ILE A 656 -4.38 22.36 -13.47
N PRO A 657 -5.61 22.22 -14.01
CA PRO A 657 -6.69 23.13 -13.70
C PRO A 657 -7.17 22.96 -12.26
N GLN A 658 -7.46 24.06 -11.58
CA GLN A 658 -8.01 24.10 -10.23
C GLN A 658 -9.17 25.09 -10.16
N ALA A 659 -10.13 24.86 -9.29
CA ALA A 659 -11.24 25.79 -9.05
C ALA A 659 -10.94 26.66 -7.82
N GLU A 660 -11.16 27.97 -7.94
CA GLU A 660 -11.17 28.93 -6.84
C GLU A 660 -12.55 29.56 -6.74
N GLY A 661 -13.30 29.24 -5.70
CA GLY A 661 -14.71 29.56 -5.55
C GLY A 661 -15.64 28.39 -5.87
N LYS A 662 -16.92 28.68 -6.17
CA LYS A 662 -17.91 27.64 -6.46
C LYS A 662 -18.02 27.33 -7.94
N GLY A 663 -17.43 26.25 -8.32
CA GLY A 663 -17.40 25.72 -9.68
C GLY A 663 -16.49 24.52 -9.79
N THR A 664 -16.47 23.89 -10.93
CA THR A 664 -15.57 22.76 -11.25
C THR A 664 -14.78 23.09 -12.52
N VAL A 665 -13.73 22.34 -12.77
CA VAL A 665 -12.85 22.52 -13.92
C VAL A 665 -12.55 21.19 -14.60
N SER A 666 -12.04 21.25 -15.83
CA SER A 666 -11.52 20.07 -16.53
C SER A 666 -10.42 19.39 -15.74
N GLN A 667 -10.27 18.09 -15.94
CA GLN A 667 -9.27 17.29 -15.22
C GLN A 667 -7.83 17.66 -15.61
N ARG A 668 -6.88 17.42 -14.70
CA ARG A 668 -5.44 17.45 -14.96
C ARG A 668 -5.09 16.61 -16.18
N ASN A 669 -4.24 17.14 -17.06
CA ASN A 669 -3.90 16.50 -18.33
C ASN A 669 -2.41 16.61 -18.63
N THR A 670 -1.78 15.48 -18.97
CA THR A 670 -0.40 15.42 -19.43
C THR A 670 -0.38 15.33 -20.96
N VAL A 671 0.25 16.29 -21.60
CA VAL A 671 0.32 16.41 -23.05
C VAL A 671 1.74 16.60 -23.55
N GLU A 672 1.99 16.32 -24.82
CA GLU A 672 3.27 16.62 -25.45
C GLU A 672 3.57 18.12 -25.39
N LYS A 673 4.80 18.48 -25.02
CA LYS A 673 5.26 19.87 -24.97
C LYS A 673 5.10 20.54 -26.33
N GLY A 674 4.56 21.73 -26.35
CA GLY A 674 4.24 22.48 -27.57
C GLY A 674 2.91 22.11 -28.23
N SER A 675 2.15 21.15 -27.65
CA SER A 675 0.82 20.84 -28.17
C SER A 675 -0.22 21.86 -27.70
N THR A 676 -1.27 22.02 -28.49
CA THR A 676 -2.42 22.86 -28.12
C THR A 676 -3.32 22.08 -27.17
N ILE A 677 -3.67 22.68 -26.02
CA ILE A 677 -4.60 22.15 -25.04
C ILE A 677 -5.74 23.13 -24.78
N THR A 678 -6.90 22.57 -24.45
CA THR A 678 -8.07 23.32 -24.02
C THR A 678 -8.45 22.89 -22.60
N ILE A 679 -8.66 23.87 -21.73
CA ILE A 679 -9.24 23.68 -20.39
C ILE A 679 -10.56 24.40 -20.28
N GLU A 680 -11.44 23.91 -19.43
CA GLU A 680 -12.79 24.47 -19.26
C GLU A 680 -13.13 24.66 -17.79
N ALA A 681 -13.89 25.72 -17.52
CA ALA A 681 -14.41 26.05 -16.21
C ALA A 681 -15.94 25.91 -16.22
N TYR A 682 -16.50 25.30 -15.17
CA TYR A 682 -17.93 25.01 -15.02
C TYR A 682 -18.43 25.67 -13.73
N PRO A 683 -19.00 26.91 -13.81
CA PRO A 683 -19.55 27.57 -12.63
C PRO A 683 -20.77 26.81 -12.08
N GLU A 684 -20.93 26.76 -10.77
CA GLU A 684 -22.16 26.32 -10.12
C GLU A 684 -23.30 27.32 -10.35
N GLU A 685 -24.53 26.90 -10.12
CA GLU A 685 -25.72 27.75 -10.22
C GLU A 685 -25.62 28.99 -9.31
N GLY A 686 -25.87 30.18 -9.86
CA GLY A 686 -25.70 31.46 -9.16
C GLY A 686 -24.25 32.00 -9.12
N TYR A 687 -23.31 31.33 -9.78
CA TYR A 687 -21.92 31.79 -9.92
C TYR A 687 -21.54 31.97 -11.38
N GLN A 688 -20.60 32.88 -11.64
CA GLN A 688 -20.01 33.10 -12.95
C GLN A 688 -18.52 32.84 -12.92
N PHE A 689 -17.98 32.38 -14.03
CA PHE A 689 -16.54 32.34 -14.25
C PHE A 689 -16.05 33.75 -14.53
N VAL A 690 -14.96 34.18 -13.89
CA VAL A 690 -14.38 35.50 -14.06
C VAL A 690 -13.17 35.43 -15.00
N HIS A 691 -12.15 34.67 -14.59
CA HIS A 691 -10.93 34.49 -15.40
C HIS A 691 -10.14 33.28 -14.92
N TRP A 692 -9.19 32.86 -15.74
CA TRP A 692 -8.11 31.96 -15.35
C TRP A 692 -6.91 32.72 -14.83
N THR A 693 -6.25 32.26 -13.78
CA THR A 693 -4.98 32.79 -13.27
C THR A 693 -3.88 31.74 -13.33
N ASP A 694 -2.62 32.21 -13.38
CA ASP A 694 -1.45 31.36 -13.11
C ASP A 694 -1.32 31.06 -11.61
N GLU A 695 -0.33 30.26 -11.23
CA GLU A 695 -0.02 29.91 -9.84
C GLU A 695 0.25 31.13 -8.94
N LYS A 696 0.72 32.23 -9.54
CA LYS A 696 1.03 33.50 -8.84
C LYS A 696 -0.18 34.42 -8.71
N GLY A 697 -1.33 34.04 -9.28
CA GLY A 697 -2.55 34.81 -9.28
C GLY A 697 -2.66 35.86 -10.41
N ASN A 698 -1.76 35.82 -11.41
CA ASN A 698 -1.87 36.73 -12.56
C ASN A 698 -2.94 36.20 -13.54
N PRO A 699 -3.87 37.02 -14.02
CA PRO A 699 -4.84 36.64 -15.03
C PRO A 699 -4.17 36.21 -16.35
N VAL A 700 -4.58 35.05 -16.90
CA VAL A 700 -4.05 34.48 -18.15
C VAL A 700 -5.14 34.39 -19.24
N SER A 701 -6.42 34.30 -18.87
CA SER A 701 -7.53 34.27 -19.84
C SER A 701 -8.85 34.64 -19.17
N GLU A 702 -9.69 35.42 -19.87
CA GLU A 702 -11.07 35.72 -19.49
C GLU A 702 -12.08 34.75 -20.18
N GLN A 703 -11.58 33.83 -20.97
CA GLN A 703 -12.41 32.84 -21.66
C GLN A 703 -12.68 31.64 -20.79
N LYS A 704 -13.94 31.27 -20.56
CA LYS A 704 -14.38 30.08 -19.84
C LYS A 704 -13.75 28.80 -20.40
N THR A 705 -13.66 28.72 -21.72
CA THR A 705 -12.91 27.68 -22.46
C THR A 705 -11.63 28.33 -22.94
N TYR A 706 -10.49 27.95 -22.28
CA TYR A 706 -9.19 28.52 -22.56
C TYR A 706 -8.33 27.55 -23.34
N THR A 707 -7.89 27.94 -24.54
CA THR A 707 -7.04 27.18 -25.45
C THR A 707 -5.69 27.85 -25.57
N PHE A 708 -4.60 27.11 -25.34
CA PHE A 708 -3.23 27.61 -25.36
C PHE A 708 -2.22 26.52 -25.73
N GLU A 709 -0.99 26.92 -26.03
CA GLU A 709 0.14 26.02 -26.27
C GLU A 709 0.79 25.62 -24.94
N ALA A 710 0.86 24.32 -24.67
CA ALA A 710 1.43 23.77 -23.44
C ALA A 710 2.95 23.66 -23.53
N THR A 711 3.69 24.68 -23.12
CA THR A 711 5.16 24.77 -23.23
C THR A 711 5.88 24.36 -21.96
N GLU A 712 5.21 24.40 -20.80
CA GLU A 712 5.74 24.04 -19.49
C GLU A 712 4.62 23.55 -18.56
N LYS A 713 5.00 22.95 -17.43
CA LYS A 713 4.03 22.58 -16.37
C LYS A 713 3.33 23.84 -15.88
N ALA A 714 1.99 23.81 -15.83
CA ALA A 714 1.20 24.94 -15.40
C ALA A 714 0.07 24.52 -14.44
N VAL A 715 -0.04 25.23 -13.33
CA VAL A 715 -1.22 25.23 -12.46
C VAL A 715 -2.06 26.44 -12.83
N LEU A 716 -3.32 26.21 -13.26
CA LEU A 716 -4.22 27.25 -13.72
C LEU A 716 -5.49 27.24 -12.89
N LYS A 717 -5.81 28.36 -12.24
CA LYS A 717 -6.98 28.48 -11.36
C LYS A 717 -8.10 29.21 -12.06
N ALA A 718 -9.27 28.58 -12.13
CA ALA A 718 -10.50 29.23 -12.56
C ALA A 718 -11.13 29.97 -11.36
N VAL A 719 -11.24 31.26 -11.46
CA VAL A 719 -11.87 32.09 -10.43
C VAL A 719 -13.37 32.21 -10.72
N PHE A 720 -14.18 31.85 -9.71
CA PHE A 720 -15.63 31.92 -9.76
C PHE A 720 -16.12 32.91 -8.73
N GLU A 721 -17.00 33.83 -9.18
CA GLU A 721 -17.64 34.82 -8.33
C GLU A 721 -19.17 34.66 -8.37
N LYS A 722 -19.83 35.02 -7.28
CA LYS A 722 -21.29 35.05 -7.24
C LYS A 722 -21.81 36.11 -8.22
N MET A 723 -22.75 35.76 -9.08
CA MET A 723 -23.34 36.70 -10.05
C MET A 723 -24.02 37.84 -9.33
N GLY A 724 -23.66 39.09 -9.71
CA GLY A 724 -24.39 40.27 -9.32
C GLY A 724 -25.45 40.53 -10.38
N GLU A 725 -26.72 40.41 -10.02
CA GLU A 725 -27.82 40.66 -10.93
C GLU A 725 -28.36 42.11 -10.80
N GLU A 726 -28.80 42.72 -11.89
CA GLU A 726 -29.82 43.81 -11.82
C GLU A 726 -31.09 43.18 -11.27
N ALA A 727 -31.58 43.72 -10.15
CA ALA A 727 -32.69 43.12 -9.41
C ALA A 727 -33.97 43.06 -10.26
N ASP A 728 -34.36 41.85 -10.70
CA ASP A 728 -35.67 41.61 -11.27
C ASP A 728 -36.75 41.64 -10.20
N LYS A 729 -37.54 42.73 -10.16
CA LYS A 729 -38.60 42.97 -9.17
C LYS A 729 -39.92 42.29 -9.55
N SER A 730 -39.99 41.53 -10.61
CA SER A 730 -41.25 40.95 -11.12
C SER A 730 -41.93 40.03 -10.12
N LEU A 731 -41.14 39.15 -9.44
CA LEU A 731 -41.63 38.26 -8.39
C LEU A 731 -42.07 39.02 -7.15
N LEU A 732 -41.33 40.05 -6.74
CA LEU A 732 -41.68 40.89 -5.59
C LEU A 732 -42.98 41.61 -5.83
N LYS A 733 -43.19 42.14 -7.03
CA LYS A 733 -44.46 42.75 -7.46
C LYS A 733 -45.63 41.79 -7.31
N PHE A 734 -45.47 40.56 -7.84
CA PHE A 734 -46.49 39.53 -7.75
C PHE A 734 -46.82 39.16 -6.29
N ALA A 735 -45.79 38.99 -5.47
CA ALA A 735 -45.94 38.67 -4.05
C ALA A 735 -46.69 39.80 -3.28
N MET A 736 -46.41 41.07 -3.61
CA MET A 736 -47.12 42.22 -3.02
C MET A 736 -48.61 42.27 -3.43
N GLN A 737 -48.93 42.03 -4.71
CA GLN A 737 -50.32 41.94 -5.17
C GLN A 737 -51.08 40.81 -4.46
N TYR A 738 -50.45 39.65 -4.33
CA TYR A 738 -51.00 38.51 -3.58
C TYR A 738 -51.20 38.85 -2.11
N ALA A 739 -50.28 39.62 -1.49
CA ALA A 739 -50.42 40.06 -0.12
C ALA A 739 -51.63 40.99 0.11
N GLU A 740 -51.91 41.89 -0.85
CA GLU A 740 -53.08 42.75 -0.80
C GLU A 740 -54.40 41.93 -0.83
N GLU A 741 -54.43 40.88 -1.65
CA GLU A 741 -55.58 39.97 -1.72
C GLU A 741 -55.79 39.20 -0.40
N GLN A 742 -54.68 38.68 0.22
CA GLN A 742 -54.74 37.96 1.46
C GLN A 742 -55.19 38.87 2.63
N MET A 743 -54.75 40.11 2.69
CA MET A 743 -55.18 41.07 3.72
C MET A 743 -56.66 41.47 3.58
N ALA A 744 -57.24 41.31 2.38
CA ALA A 744 -58.64 41.56 2.11
C ALA A 744 -59.56 40.33 2.37
N ASP A 745 -59.02 39.15 2.63
CA ASP A 745 -59.78 37.93 2.94
C ASP A 745 -60.60 38.11 4.23
N GLU A 746 -61.86 37.62 4.26
CA GLU A 746 -62.75 37.73 5.41
C GLU A 746 -62.18 37.06 6.67
N ARG A 747 -61.30 36.09 6.57
CA ARG A 747 -60.68 35.35 7.69
C ARG A 747 -59.41 36.00 8.20
N TYR A 748 -58.89 37.02 7.52
CA TYR A 748 -57.68 37.71 7.95
C TYR A 748 -57.72 38.23 9.43
N PRO A 749 -58.84 38.70 9.93
CA PRO A 749 -59.00 39.11 11.34
C PRO A 749 -58.83 37.96 12.35
N ASP A 750 -59.04 36.71 11.92
CA ASP A 750 -58.93 35.53 12.75
C ASP A 750 -57.47 35.01 12.88
N VAL A 751 -56.55 35.49 12.03
CA VAL A 751 -55.12 35.25 12.13
C VAL A 751 -54.58 35.88 13.44
N ILE A 752 -53.63 35.21 14.12
CA ILE A 752 -53.06 35.73 15.35
C ILE A 752 -52.47 37.13 15.17
N PRO A 753 -52.61 38.03 16.13
CA PRO A 753 -52.18 39.42 16.03
C PRO A 753 -50.70 39.62 15.67
N ALA A 754 -49.81 38.75 16.19
CA ALA A 754 -48.38 38.81 15.91
C ALA A 754 -48.06 38.56 14.43
N VAL A 755 -48.77 37.59 13.77
CA VAL A 755 -48.61 37.27 12.35
C VAL A 755 -49.15 38.40 11.50
N ARG A 756 -50.34 38.91 11.80
CA ARG A 756 -50.90 40.06 11.04
C ARG A 756 -49.94 41.24 11.04
N LYS A 757 -49.46 41.64 12.25
CA LYS A 757 -48.50 42.72 12.38
C LYS A 757 -47.19 42.47 11.64
N ALA A 758 -46.66 41.22 11.69
CA ALA A 758 -45.47 40.85 10.96
C ALA A 758 -45.67 40.87 9.43
N TYR A 759 -46.85 40.39 8.97
CA TYR A 759 -47.18 40.39 7.55
C TYR A 759 -47.39 41.81 6.98
N GLU A 760 -48.13 42.65 7.69
CA GLU A 760 -48.32 44.04 7.33
C GLU A 760 -46.99 44.81 7.31
N LYS A 761 -46.09 44.50 8.26
CA LYS A 761 -44.74 45.08 8.26
C LYS A 761 -43.92 44.58 7.07
N ALA A 762 -43.91 43.23 6.79
CA ALA A 762 -43.20 42.67 5.68
C ALA A 762 -43.68 43.21 4.33
N TYR A 763 -45.02 43.44 4.16
CA TYR A 763 -45.58 44.08 2.98
C TYR A 763 -45.09 45.53 2.82
N LYS A 764 -45.04 46.29 3.92
CA LYS A 764 -44.56 47.68 3.90
C LYS A 764 -43.09 47.73 3.50
N ASP A 765 -42.26 46.88 4.11
CA ASP A 765 -40.83 46.82 3.84
C ASP A 765 -40.58 46.35 2.37
N ALA A 766 -41.35 45.38 1.89
CA ALA A 766 -41.32 44.90 0.50
C ALA A 766 -41.66 46.03 -0.50
N LYS A 767 -42.65 46.87 -0.17
CA LYS A 767 -43.03 48.02 -0.97
C LYS A 767 -41.93 49.07 -1.04
N GLU A 768 -41.22 49.33 0.06
CA GLU A 768 -40.08 50.25 0.07
C GLU A 768 -38.94 49.74 -0.82
N VAL A 769 -38.63 48.41 -0.80
CA VAL A 769 -37.62 47.77 -1.67
C VAL A 769 -38.08 47.82 -3.14
N TYR A 770 -39.37 47.54 -3.41
CA TYR A 770 -39.90 47.56 -4.77
C TYR A 770 -39.82 48.99 -5.38
N GLU A 771 -40.08 50.03 -4.59
CA GLU A 771 -40.06 51.44 -5.02
C GLU A 771 -38.61 51.97 -5.12
N ASN A 772 -37.62 51.31 -4.53
CA ASN A 772 -36.22 51.72 -4.56
C ASN A 772 -35.55 51.30 -5.87
N PRO A 773 -35.20 52.21 -6.81
CA PRO A 773 -34.55 51.84 -8.08
C PRO A 773 -33.14 51.35 -7.94
N ALA A 774 -32.50 51.49 -6.77
CA ALA A 774 -31.15 51.04 -6.48
C ALA A 774 -31.12 49.75 -5.61
N ALA A 775 -32.30 49.12 -5.41
CA ALA A 775 -32.35 47.87 -4.65
C ALA A 775 -31.55 46.77 -5.35
N THR A 776 -30.67 46.11 -4.59
CA THR A 776 -29.90 44.97 -5.06
C THR A 776 -30.80 43.75 -5.15
N GLU A 777 -30.40 42.75 -5.97
CA GLU A 777 -31.12 41.49 -6.08
C GLU A 777 -31.27 40.79 -4.70
N ALA A 778 -30.24 40.80 -3.87
CA ALA A 778 -30.31 40.31 -2.52
C ALA A 778 -31.36 41.04 -1.65
N GLU A 779 -31.54 42.36 -1.82
CA GLU A 779 -32.58 43.11 -1.13
C GLU A 779 -33.96 42.75 -1.67
N VAL A 780 -34.10 42.61 -2.97
CA VAL A 780 -35.37 42.21 -3.63
C VAL A 780 -35.74 40.79 -3.25
N GLU A 781 -34.78 39.85 -3.32
CA GLU A 781 -34.98 38.46 -2.92
C GLU A 781 -35.31 38.34 -1.42
N ASN A 782 -34.58 39.05 -0.58
CA ASN A 782 -34.87 39.09 0.87
C ASN A 782 -36.25 39.64 1.18
N ALA A 783 -36.65 40.73 0.49
CA ALA A 783 -37.99 41.33 0.62
C ALA A 783 -39.08 40.35 0.14
N TYR A 784 -38.86 39.69 -1.01
CA TYR A 784 -39.75 38.69 -1.54
C TYR A 784 -39.93 37.51 -0.53
N TRP A 785 -38.83 36.89 -0.12
CA TRP A 785 -38.90 35.78 0.81
C TRP A 785 -39.46 36.19 2.18
N THR A 786 -39.10 37.37 2.66
CA THR A 786 -39.64 37.89 3.94
C THR A 786 -41.16 38.05 3.86
N LEU A 787 -41.69 38.54 2.74
CA LEU A 787 -43.13 38.67 2.52
C LEU A 787 -43.82 37.32 2.38
N ILE A 788 -43.21 36.40 1.59
CA ILE A 788 -43.71 35.02 1.41
C ILE A 788 -43.72 34.27 2.74
N GLU A 789 -42.58 34.28 3.48
CA GLU A 789 -42.47 33.62 4.77
C GLU A 789 -43.47 34.15 5.80
N ALA A 790 -43.67 35.49 5.81
CA ALA A 790 -44.67 36.07 6.66
C ALA A 790 -46.08 35.61 6.25
N GLY A 791 -46.35 35.49 4.93
CA GLY A 791 -47.64 35.06 4.37
C GLY A 791 -47.92 33.56 4.61
N GLN A 792 -46.87 32.71 4.65
CA GLN A 792 -47.03 31.28 5.00
C GLN A 792 -47.68 31.02 6.37
N LYS A 793 -47.61 32.00 7.26
CA LYS A 793 -48.18 31.95 8.61
C LYS A 793 -49.61 32.45 8.69
N LEU A 794 -50.22 32.92 7.61
CA LEU A 794 -51.59 33.45 7.61
C LEU A 794 -52.66 32.37 7.91
N ASN A 795 -52.30 31.12 7.88
CA ASN A 795 -53.14 30.01 8.36
C ASN A 795 -53.01 29.78 9.88
N TRP A 796 -52.20 30.61 10.58
CA TRP A 796 -52.06 30.51 12.03
C TRP A 796 -53.23 31.28 12.69
N TYR A 797 -54.36 30.58 12.72
CA TYR A 797 -55.59 31.12 13.35
C TYR A 797 -55.48 30.99 14.85
N LYS A 798 -56.16 31.86 15.57
CA LYS A 798 -56.22 31.86 17.04
C LYS A 798 -56.71 30.54 17.56
N GLY A 799 -55.99 29.95 18.52
CA GLY A 799 -56.37 28.71 19.22
C GLY A 799 -57.12 28.99 20.53
N ASP A 800 -58.04 28.07 20.85
CA ASP A 800 -58.63 28.04 22.20
C ASP A 800 -57.72 27.32 23.15
N ILE A 801 -57.06 28.07 24.05
CA ILE A 801 -56.06 27.53 25.01
C ILE A 801 -56.66 26.90 26.24
N THR A 802 -58.00 26.88 26.41
CA THR A 802 -58.66 26.48 27.65
C THR A 802 -58.34 25.04 28.05
N ASN A 803 -58.42 24.09 27.11
CA ASN A 803 -58.13 22.67 27.40
C ASN A 803 -56.63 22.43 27.66
N LEU A 804 -55.76 23.15 26.96
CA LEU A 804 -54.33 23.05 27.18
C LEU A 804 -53.92 23.56 28.56
N GLN A 805 -54.54 24.65 29.00
CA GLN A 805 -54.31 25.18 30.35
C GLN A 805 -54.70 24.16 31.41
N VAL A 806 -55.87 23.51 31.28
CA VAL A 806 -56.31 22.49 32.23
C VAL A 806 -55.34 21.31 32.29
N ALA A 807 -54.87 20.80 31.11
CA ALA A 807 -53.96 19.67 31.06
C ALA A 807 -52.57 20.05 31.64
N TYR A 808 -52.08 21.27 31.41
CA TYR A 808 -50.85 21.79 32.00
C TYR A 808 -50.92 21.88 33.52
N ASP A 809 -51.95 22.51 34.06
CA ASP A 809 -52.13 22.71 35.51
C ASP A 809 -52.22 21.39 36.28
N LEU A 810 -52.62 20.29 35.62
CA LEU A 810 -52.74 18.98 36.27
C LEU A 810 -51.39 18.37 36.63
N TYR A 811 -50.29 18.69 35.90
CA TYR A 811 -48.97 18.11 36.10
C TYR A 811 -47.85 19.15 36.39
N ALA A 812 -48.09 20.43 36.16
CA ALA A 812 -47.17 21.47 36.48
C ALA A 812 -46.87 21.56 37.98
N GLY A 813 -45.59 21.41 38.37
CA GLY A 813 -45.16 21.47 39.78
C GLY A 813 -45.27 20.18 40.57
N ARG A 814 -45.62 19.03 39.94
CA ARG A 814 -45.60 17.72 40.61
C ARG A 814 -44.18 17.11 40.60
N ASP A 815 -43.91 16.26 41.61
CA ASP A 815 -42.67 15.47 41.65
C ASP A 815 -42.73 14.30 40.66
N LEU A 816 -41.90 14.36 39.59
CA LEU A 816 -41.85 13.37 38.52
C LEU A 816 -40.70 12.38 38.66
N SER A 817 -39.97 12.39 39.79
CA SER A 817 -38.75 11.61 40.01
C SER A 817 -38.96 10.08 40.04
N ILE A 818 -40.21 9.64 40.11
CA ILE A 818 -40.61 8.23 40.16
C ILE A 818 -40.69 7.57 38.78
N TYR A 819 -40.59 8.32 37.71
CA TYR A 819 -40.69 7.80 36.31
C TYR A 819 -39.31 7.66 35.67
N THR A 820 -39.20 6.78 34.65
CA THR A 820 -37.97 6.61 33.90
C THR A 820 -37.52 7.96 33.28
N GLU A 821 -36.23 8.19 33.25
CA GLU A 821 -35.66 9.44 32.76
C GLU A 821 -36.20 9.82 31.37
N GLY A 822 -36.36 8.84 30.46
CA GLY A 822 -36.88 9.06 29.10
C GLY A 822 -38.35 9.54 29.11
N THR A 823 -39.23 8.91 29.90
CA THR A 823 -40.66 9.27 29.94
C THR A 823 -40.88 10.52 30.77
N ARG A 824 -40.11 10.72 31.85
CA ARG A 824 -40.13 11.98 32.64
C ARG A 824 -39.68 13.15 31.80
N LYS A 825 -38.54 13.00 31.08
CA LYS A 825 -38.03 14.07 30.24
C LYS A 825 -39.01 14.44 29.13
N ALA A 826 -39.66 13.42 28.52
CA ALA A 826 -40.69 13.66 27.52
C ALA A 826 -41.90 14.44 28.10
N LEU A 827 -42.31 14.19 29.35
CA LEU A 827 -43.35 14.94 29.96
C LEU A 827 -42.90 16.37 30.36
N GLU A 828 -41.69 16.53 30.89
CA GLU A 828 -41.11 17.84 31.23
C GLU A 828 -40.95 18.70 29.96
N GLU A 829 -40.53 18.11 28.84
CA GLU A 829 -40.46 18.78 27.52
C GLU A 829 -41.88 19.16 27.02
N ALA A 830 -42.87 18.28 27.16
CA ALA A 830 -44.24 18.57 26.75
C ALA A 830 -44.89 19.65 27.64
N LEU A 831 -44.62 19.67 28.96
CA LEU A 831 -45.06 20.72 29.87
C LEU A 831 -44.38 22.08 29.55
N THR A 832 -43.10 22.05 29.23
CA THR A 832 -42.37 23.26 28.81
C THR A 832 -42.99 23.86 27.57
N GLU A 833 -43.21 23.01 26.52
CA GLU A 833 -43.84 23.43 25.27
C GLU A 833 -45.30 23.93 25.50
N ALA A 834 -46.08 23.25 26.33
CA ALA A 834 -47.42 23.68 26.68
C ALA A 834 -47.41 25.06 27.34
N LYS A 835 -46.45 25.29 28.26
CA LYS A 835 -46.27 26.58 28.91
C LYS A 835 -45.93 27.69 27.92
N GLU A 836 -45.00 27.41 27.01
CA GLU A 836 -44.61 28.35 25.96
C GLU A 836 -45.82 28.75 25.09
N ILE A 837 -46.68 27.79 24.72
CA ILE A 837 -47.88 28.04 23.94
C ILE A 837 -48.91 28.84 24.76
N LEU A 838 -49.12 28.51 26.01
CA LEU A 838 -50.03 29.24 26.89
C LEU A 838 -49.61 30.71 27.11
N ASP A 839 -48.30 30.94 27.22
CA ASP A 839 -47.76 32.31 27.41
C ASP A 839 -47.92 33.20 26.18
N LEU A 840 -48.21 32.64 24.98
CA LEU A 840 -48.51 33.37 23.78
C LEU A 840 -49.88 34.06 23.84
N GLY A 841 -50.80 33.61 24.67
CA GLY A 841 -52.14 34.21 24.81
C GLY A 841 -52.91 34.27 23.48
N GLU A 842 -53.31 35.45 23.09
CA GLU A 842 -54.01 35.68 21.80
C GLU A 842 -53.19 35.35 20.54
N ASN A 843 -51.88 35.14 20.71
CA ASN A 843 -50.99 34.76 19.61
C ASN A 843 -50.76 33.22 19.59
N ALA A 844 -51.45 32.47 20.41
CA ALA A 844 -51.38 31.01 20.35
C ALA A 844 -52.11 30.50 19.08
N VAL A 845 -51.36 29.83 18.23
CA VAL A 845 -51.88 29.27 16.95
C VAL A 845 -52.69 28.02 17.27
N LYS A 846 -53.85 27.87 16.62
CA LYS A 846 -54.76 26.74 16.81
C LYS A 846 -54.09 25.39 16.70
N ASP A 847 -53.31 25.19 15.62
CA ASP A 847 -52.62 23.90 15.36
C ASP A 847 -51.54 23.61 16.41
N LEU A 848 -50.83 24.64 16.92
CA LEU A 848 -49.86 24.50 18.00
C LEU A 848 -50.55 24.21 19.32
N VAL A 849 -51.69 24.84 19.60
CA VAL A 849 -52.49 24.55 20.79
C VAL A 849 -52.96 23.11 20.77
N ASP A 850 -53.54 22.68 19.63
CA ASP A 850 -54.05 21.32 19.45
C ASP A 850 -52.88 20.29 19.57
N ALA A 851 -51.73 20.55 18.90
CA ALA A 851 -50.53 19.69 18.93
C ALA A 851 -49.89 19.63 20.35
N ALA A 852 -49.78 20.76 21.01
CA ALA A 852 -49.26 20.80 22.39
C ALA A 852 -50.14 20.04 23.35
N LEU A 853 -51.46 20.15 23.20
CA LEU A 853 -52.40 19.38 23.97
C LEU A 853 -52.33 17.89 23.72
N GLU A 854 -52.23 17.50 22.44
CA GLU A 854 -52.04 16.08 22.01
C GLU A 854 -50.72 15.51 22.56
N LYS A 855 -49.62 16.28 22.38
CA LYS A 855 -48.29 15.87 22.85
C LYS A 855 -48.26 15.72 24.38
N LEU A 856 -48.83 16.68 25.09
CA LEU A 856 -48.91 16.64 26.54
C LEU A 856 -49.73 15.41 27.02
N ASN A 857 -50.87 15.17 26.43
CA ASN A 857 -51.69 13.98 26.75
C ASN A 857 -50.97 12.68 26.39
N ALA A 858 -50.25 12.62 25.23
CA ALA A 858 -49.45 11.48 24.85
C ALA A 858 -48.28 11.21 25.78
N ALA A 859 -47.58 12.24 26.26
CA ALA A 859 -46.49 12.16 27.22
C ALA A 859 -46.99 11.65 28.59
N ILE A 860 -48.13 12.12 29.03
CA ILE A 860 -48.83 11.66 30.27
C ILE A 860 -49.17 10.17 30.14
N GLY A 861 -49.69 9.73 28.99
CA GLY A 861 -50.10 8.34 28.76
C GLY A 861 -48.94 7.35 28.69
N LYS A 862 -47.70 7.80 28.49
CA LYS A 862 -46.50 6.98 28.33
C LYS A 862 -45.61 6.92 29.58
N LEU A 863 -46.00 7.48 30.71
CA LEU A 863 -45.21 7.46 31.91
C LEU A 863 -44.92 6.05 32.44
N GLU A 864 -43.65 5.72 32.57
CA GLU A 864 -43.18 4.41 33.05
C GLU A 864 -42.28 4.55 34.29
N LEU A 865 -42.42 3.62 35.24
CA LEU A 865 -41.63 3.56 36.45
C LEU A 865 -40.27 2.93 36.25
N ILE A 866 -39.23 3.38 36.96
CA ILE A 866 -37.82 3.05 36.75
C ILE A 866 -37.42 1.65 37.12
N SER A 867 -36.63 0.93 36.25
CA SER A 867 -35.80 -0.21 36.66
C SER A 867 -34.74 -0.58 35.58
N ALA A 868 -33.50 -0.09 35.76
CA ALA A 868 -32.36 -0.59 34.94
C ALA A 868 -31.58 -1.69 35.69
N ASN A 869 -31.15 -2.75 34.97
CA ASN A 869 -30.33 -3.81 35.56
C ASN A 869 -28.83 -3.43 35.48
N LYS A 870 -28.21 -3.26 36.62
CA LYS A 870 -26.81 -2.83 36.80
C LYS A 870 -25.84 -3.98 37.13
N THR A 871 -26.31 -5.21 37.28
CA THR A 871 -25.53 -6.34 37.82
C THR A 871 -24.19 -6.58 37.11
N LYS A 872 -24.16 -6.56 35.77
CA LYS A 872 -22.92 -6.79 35.00
C LYS A 872 -21.89 -5.67 35.22
N LEU A 873 -22.34 -4.43 35.32
CA LEU A 873 -21.47 -3.33 35.57
C LEU A 873 -20.92 -3.38 37.00
N GLU A 874 -21.71 -3.79 37.98
CA GLU A 874 -21.27 -4.00 39.36
C GLU A 874 -20.18 -5.06 39.46
N GLU A 875 -20.33 -6.19 38.74
CA GLU A 875 -19.34 -7.27 38.67
C GLU A 875 -18.04 -6.75 38.06
N LEU A 876 -18.12 -5.99 36.95
CA LEU A 876 -16.93 -5.46 36.28
C LEU A 876 -16.21 -4.40 37.16
N VAL A 877 -16.92 -3.54 37.83
CA VAL A 877 -16.32 -2.58 38.78
C VAL A 877 -15.67 -3.29 39.98
N LYS A 878 -16.21 -4.44 40.38
CA LYS A 878 -15.59 -5.30 41.40
C LYS A 878 -14.31 -5.95 40.91
N GLU A 879 -14.31 -6.44 39.64
CA GLU A 879 -13.13 -6.94 38.97
C GLU A 879 -12.04 -5.86 38.84
N ALA A 880 -12.41 -4.66 38.44
CA ALA A 880 -11.53 -3.50 38.26
C ALA A 880 -10.74 -3.11 39.53
N LYS A 881 -11.23 -3.41 40.72
CA LYS A 881 -10.54 -3.12 41.99
C LYS A 881 -9.16 -3.77 42.09
N GLN A 882 -8.95 -4.93 41.47
CA GLN A 882 -7.64 -5.59 41.49
C GLN A 882 -6.58 -4.82 40.69
N TYR A 883 -6.99 -4.14 39.63
CA TYR A 883 -6.12 -3.29 38.80
C TYR A 883 -5.94 -1.92 39.49
N GLU A 884 -6.98 -1.36 40.07
CA GLU A 884 -6.94 -0.14 40.82
C GLU A 884 -5.97 -0.25 42.03
N ALA A 885 -5.99 -1.41 42.73
CA ALA A 885 -5.10 -1.65 43.86
C ALA A 885 -3.61 -1.72 43.48
N LYS A 886 -3.33 -1.87 42.21
CA LYS A 886 -1.98 -1.97 41.62
C LYS A 886 -1.73 -0.88 40.57
N ILE A 887 -2.49 0.20 40.64
CA ILE A 887 -2.48 1.21 39.58
C ILE A 887 -1.10 1.83 39.36
N ASP A 888 -0.29 1.89 40.41
CA ASP A 888 1.08 2.40 40.39
C ASP A 888 2.06 1.46 39.64
N GLU A 889 1.64 0.25 39.32
CA GLU A 889 2.42 -0.69 38.50
C GLU A 889 2.24 -0.45 36.99
N TYR A 890 1.27 0.41 36.57
CA TYR A 890 0.95 0.67 35.16
C TYR A 890 1.42 2.07 34.71
N THR A 891 1.66 2.20 33.40
CA THR A 891 2.13 3.48 32.86
C THR A 891 1.10 4.60 33.08
N PRO A 892 1.54 5.85 33.39
CA PRO A 892 0.65 6.93 33.79
C PRO A 892 -0.53 7.16 32.84
N LYS A 893 -0.27 7.12 31.53
CA LYS A 893 -1.29 7.34 30.51
C LYS A 893 -2.40 6.27 30.52
N THR A 894 -2.02 4.99 30.63
CA THR A 894 -3.01 3.90 30.66
C THR A 894 -3.72 3.82 32.00
N ALA A 895 -3.01 4.12 33.09
CA ALA A 895 -3.56 4.23 34.44
C ALA A 895 -4.60 5.34 34.54
N GLU A 896 -4.31 6.54 34.01
CA GLU A 896 -5.23 7.70 34.01
C GLU A 896 -6.52 7.36 33.23
N THR A 897 -6.42 6.79 32.05
CA THR A 897 -7.58 6.36 31.26
C THR A 897 -8.42 5.35 32.01
N PHE A 898 -7.78 4.33 32.61
CA PHE A 898 -8.48 3.33 33.41
C PHE A 898 -9.22 3.92 34.59
N ILE A 899 -8.55 4.79 35.36
CA ILE A 899 -9.17 5.46 36.54
C ILE A 899 -10.39 6.28 36.09
N ALA A 900 -10.28 7.06 35.00
CA ALA A 900 -11.38 7.86 34.48
C ALA A 900 -12.62 7.00 34.14
N MET A 901 -12.41 5.87 33.41
CA MET A 901 -13.51 4.96 33.06
C MET A 901 -14.08 4.23 34.28
N LEU A 902 -13.26 3.91 35.26
CA LEU A 902 -13.71 3.31 36.51
C LEU A 902 -14.56 4.28 37.34
N GLU A 903 -14.19 5.55 37.40
CA GLU A 903 -14.98 6.59 38.06
C GLU A 903 -16.32 6.82 37.36
N GLU A 904 -16.33 6.86 36.02
CA GLU A 904 -17.56 6.97 35.25
C GLU A 904 -18.49 5.79 35.50
N ALA A 905 -17.96 4.55 35.48
CA ALA A 905 -18.72 3.35 35.81
C ALA A 905 -19.31 3.38 37.23
N ARG A 906 -18.56 3.88 38.22
CA ARG A 906 -19.05 4.09 39.59
C ARG A 906 -20.17 5.12 39.65
N ASN A 907 -20.06 6.21 38.91
CA ASN A 907 -21.06 7.25 38.81
C ASN A 907 -22.37 6.70 38.22
N VAL A 908 -22.29 5.90 37.19
CA VAL A 908 -23.43 5.21 36.56
C VAL A 908 -24.08 4.21 37.52
N LEU A 909 -23.30 3.51 38.34
CA LEU A 909 -23.80 2.62 39.37
C LEU A 909 -24.48 3.39 40.52
N ALA A 910 -23.93 4.53 40.90
CA ALA A 910 -24.45 5.38 41.97
C ALA A 910 -25.69 6.19 41.56
N ALA A 911 -25.91 6.41 40.28
CA ALA A 911 -27.04 7.15 39.77
C ALA A 911 -28.36 6.40 40.07
N GLU A 912 -29.27 7.05 40.78
CA GLU A 912 -30.55 6.43 41.14
C GLU A 912 -31.42 6.14 39.90
N GLN A 913 -31.21 6.93 38.83
CA GLN A 913 -31.98 6.84 37.61
C GLN A 913 -31.04 6.85 36.41
N VAL A 914 -31.02 5.73 35.70
CA VAL A 914 -30.16 5.59 34.53
C VAL A 914 -30.81 4.65 33.51
N SER A 915 -30.64 4.96 32.23
CA SER A 915 -31.12 4.07 31.18
C SER A 915 -30.25 2.82 31.08
N GLN A 916 -30.80 1.72 30.56
CA GLN A 916 -30.00 0.50 30.31
C GLN A 916 -28.83 0.77 29.33
N ALA A 917 -29.06 1.58 28.32
CA ALA A 917 -28.03 1.96 27.35
C ALA A 917 -26.82 2.69 28.01
N THR A 918 -27.07 3.53 28.99
CA THR A 918 -26.00 4.21 29.75
C THR A 918 -25.20 3.23 30.61
N VAL A 919 -25.88 2.23 31.20
CA VAL A 919 -25.23 1.16 31.97
C VAL A 919 -24.35 0.29 31.06
N ASP A 920 -24.87 -0.09 29.89
CA ASP A 920 -24.15 -0.92 28.90
C ASP A 920 -22.93 -0.17 28.31
N SER A 921 -23.05 1.14 28.02
CA SER A 921 -21.94 1.95 27.53
C SER A 921 -20.81 2.07 28.56
N ALA A 922 -21.14 2.29 29.83
CA ALA A 922 -20.14 2.35 30.91
C ALA A 922 -19.43 0.98 31.09
N TYR A 923 -20.16 -0.12 30.91
CA TYR A 923 -19.59 -1.46 30.97
C TYR A 923 -18.54 -1.66 29.86
N VAL A 924 -18.86 -1.30 28.62
CA VAL A 924 -17.96 -1.45 27.46
C VAL A 924 -16.70 -0.58 27.63
N ALA A 925 -16.88 0.69 28.01
CA ALA A 925 -15.78 1.63 28.20
C ALA A 925 -14.79 1.17 29.29
N LEU A 926 -15.30 0.72 30.45
CA LEU A 926 -14.44 0.21 31.52
C LEU A 926 -13.74 -1.10 31.11
N ARG A 927 -14.42 -1.99 30.39
CA ARG A 927 -13.84 -3.25 29.92
C ARG A 927 -12.66 -2.99 28.98
N GLN A 928 -12.82 -2.06 28.07
CA GLN A 928 -11.77 -1.65 27.15
C GLN A 928 -10.58 -1.02 27.88
N ALA A 929 -10.82 -0.12 28.82
CA ALA A 929 -9.76 0.53 29.59
C ALA A 929 -8.93 -0.47 30.41
N ILE A 930 -9.54 -1.53 30.96
CA ILE A 930 -8.83 -2.64 31.62
C ILE A 930 -7.91 -3.37 30.64
N PHE A 931 -8.40 -3.63 29.42
CA PHE A 931 -7.61 -4.33 28.38
C PHE A 931 -6.39 -3.53 27.91
N GLU A 932 -6.48 -2.21 27.95
CA GLU A 932 -5.42 -1.29 27.48
C GLU A 932 -4.34 -1.00 28.54
N LEU A 933 -4.47 -1.46 29.79
CA LEU A 933 -3.47 -1.25 30.83
C LEU A 933 -2.09 -1.84 30.47
N ARG A 934 -1.03 -1.07 30.67
CA ARG A 934 0.36 -1.45 30.39
C ARG A 934 1.20 -1.27 31.64
N LEU A 935 1.91 -2.34 32.04
CA LEU A 935 2.81 -2.29 33.19
C LEU A 935 3.99 -1.33 32.96
N ILE A 936 4.40 -0.66 34.02
CA ILE A 936 5.61 0.17 34.03
C ILE A 936 6.82 -0.72 33.77
N PRO A 937 7.68 -0.40 32.80
CA PRO A 937 8.80 -1.24 32.46
C PRO A 937 9.92 -1.17 33.50
N ASN A 938 10.65 -2.26 33.64
CA ASN A 938 11.89 -2.23 34.44
C ASN A 938 12.99 -1.50 33.66
N LYS A 939 13.43 -0.37 34.19
CA LYS A 939 14.44 0.50 33.59
C LYS A 939 15.85 0.36 34.22
N ASP A 940 16.04 -0.52 35.23
CA ASP A 940 17.29 -0.63 35.98
C ASP A 940 18.52 -0.84 35.11
N LYS A 941 18.42 -1.76 34.12
CA LYS A 941 19.53 -2.04 33.20
C LYS A 941 19.85 -0.88 32.26
N LEU A 942 18.82 -0.10 31.88
CA LEU A 942 19.00 1.08 31.05
C LEU A 942 19.70 2.17 31.87
N GLU A 943 19.30 2.36 33.12
CA GLU A 943 19.90 3.31 34.04
C GLU A 943 21.36 2.95 34.34
N GLU A 944 21.64 1.66 34.59
CA GLU A 944 23.02 1.18 34.82
C GLU A 944 23.90 1.45 33.58
N LEU A 945 23.38 1.19 32.38
CA LEU A 945 24.12 1.41 31.15
C LEU A 945 24.35 2.92 30.89
N ILE A 946 23.38 3.79 31.12
CA ILE A 946 23.52 5.23 31.05
C ILE A 946 24.61 5.72 32.00
N ASN A 947 24.53 5.30 33.25
CA ASN A 947 25.53 5.65 34.27
C ASN A 947 26.95 5.16 33.93
N LYS A 948 27.06 4.03 33.25
CA LYS A 948 28.33 3.50 32.75
C LYS A 948 28.87 4.36 31.61
N VAL A 949 28.06 4.72 30.66
CA VAL A 949 28.43 5.53 29.49
C VAL A 949 28.88 6.93 29.90
N GLU A 950 28.20 7.56 30.85
CA GLU A 950 28.53 8.91 31.35
C GLU A 950 29.90 9.02 32.05
N LYS A 951 30.41 7.90 32.57
CA LYS A 951 31.70 7.84 33.23
C LYS A 951 32.88 7.60 32.31
N ILE A 952 32.64 7.44 31.00
CA ILE A 952 33.68 7.17 30.02
C ILE A 952 34.35 8.49 29.62
N ASP A 953 35.69 8.51 29.70
CA ASP A 953 36.46 9.61 29.13
C ASP A 953 36.48 9.47 27.59
N LEU A 954 35.68 10.30 26.96
CA LEU A 954 35.49 10.28 25.49
C LEU A 954 36.62 10.98 24.70
N SER A 955 37.59 11.60 25.38
CA SER A 955 38.65 12.38 24.73
C SER A 955 39.59 11.52 23.86
N SER A 956 39.62 10.22 24.13
CA SER A 956 40.49 9.26 23.40
C SER A 956 39.78 8.53 22.25
N TYR A 957 38.58 8.93 21.88
CA TYR A 957 37.83 8.29 20.81
C TYR A 957 37.53 9.22 19.64
N THR A 958 37.27 8.64 18.48
CA THR A 958 37.00 9.45 17.26
C THR A 958 35.68 10.23 17.41
N ALA A 959 35.68 11.49 16.96
CA ALA A 959 34.53 12.39 17.03
C ALA A 959 33.26 11.77 16.45
N LYS A 960 33.37 10.95 15.39
CA LYS A 960 32.23 10.27 14.73
C LYS A 960 31.61 9.19 15.64
N SER A 961 32.45 8.37 16.32
CA SER A 961 31.94 7.34 17.22
C SER A 961 31.37 7.95 18.50
N VAL A 962 31.96 9.03 18.98
CA VAL A 962 31.48 9.80 20.14
C VAL A 962 30.12 10.48 19.82
N ALA A 963 29.94 11.04 18.61
CA ALA A 963 28.67 11.64 18.22
C ALA A 963 27.52 10.62 18.21
N VAL A 964 27.77 9.41 17.70
CA VAL A 964 26.77 8.31 17.70
C VAL A 964 26.41 7.92 19.14
N LEU A 965 27.40 7.76 20.01
CA LEU A 965 27.19 7.43 21.42
C LEU A 965 26.37 8.51 22.12
N ASN A 966 26.73 9.81 21.94
CA ASN A 966 26.04 10.92 22.58
C ASN A 966 24.57 11.05 22.09
N THR A 967 24.31 10.86 20.80
CA THR A 967 22.94 10.86 20.27
C THR A 967 22.12 9.75 20.91
N THR A 968 22.68 8.53 20.98
CA THR A 968 21.96 7.38 21.56
C THR A 968 21.79 7.52 23.08
N LEU A 969 22.73 8.15 23.75
CA LEU A 969 22.65 8.46 25.19
C LEU A 969 21.49 9.45 25.47
N LEU A 970 21.31 10.47 24.61
CA LEU A 970 20.19 11.41 24.72
C LEU A 970 18.84 10.70 24.53
N GLU A 971 18.74 9.81 23.54
CA GLU A 971 17.54 8.99 23.35
C GLU A 971 17.27 8.08 24.56
N ALA A 972 18.31 7.48 25.12
CA ALA A 972 18.22 6.63 26.30
C ALA A 972 17.71 7.40 27.54
N LYS A 973 18.20 8.61 27.74
CA LYS A 973 17.72 9.49 28.81
C LYS A 973 16.26 9.90 28.61
N ALA A 974 15.87 10.22 27.40
CA ALA A 974 14.48 10.54 27.07
C ALA A 974 13.54 9.36 27.39
N VAL A 975 13.94 8.12 27.12
CA VAL A 975 13.17 6.92 27.47
C VAL A 975 13.20 6.66 28.99
N MET A 976 14.26 7.01 29.70
CA MET A 976 14.30 6.97 31.17
C MET A 976 13.27 7.91 31.79
N GLU A 977 13.10 9.11 31.23
CA GLU A 977 12.16 10.13 31.70
C GLU A 977 10.72 9.86 31.24
N ASP A 978 10.52 9.14 30.14
CA ASP A 978 9.20 8.82 29.62
C ASP A 978 8.47 7.84 30.55
N GLN A 979 7.47 8.35 31.26
CA GLN A 979 6.68 7.57 32.22
C GLN A 979 5.70 6.59 31.54
N ASP A 980 5.40 6.79 30.26
CA ASP A 980 4.51 5.95 29.46
C ASP A 980 5.25 5.00 28.51
N ALA A 981 6.57 4.92 28.61
CA ALA A 981 7.34 3.96 27.84
C ALA A 981 6.91 2.51 28.18
N ASP A 982 6.77 1.65 27.18
CA ASP A 982 6.60 0.21 27.39
C ASP A 982 7.96 -0.52 27.50
N GLN A 983 7.94 -1.79 27.93
CA GLN A 983 9.18 -2.58 28.08
C GLN A 983 9.92 -2.72 26.75
N LYS A 984 9.21 -2.84 25.62
CA LYS A 984 9.81 -2.99 24.28
C LYS A 984 10.62 -1.74 23.89
N LYS A 985 10.11 -0.55 24.22
CA LYS A 985 10.81 0.71 23.97
C LYS A 985 12.06 0.84 24.83
N VAL A 986 11.98 0.40 26.10
CA VAL A 986 13.13 0.37 27.02
C VAL A 986 14.20 -0.60 26.52
N ASP A 987 13.83 -1.81 26.14
CA ASP A 987 14.75 -2.83 25.63
C ASP A 987 15.41 -2.41 24.33
N ALA A 988 14.66 -1.80 23.42
CA ALA A 988 15.18 -1.34 22.14
C ALA A 988 16.25 -0.25 22.32
N VAL A 989 16.01 0.73 23.19
CA VAL A 989 16.99 1.81 23.43
C VAL A 989 18.19 1.31 24.24
N LEU A 990 17.98 0.37 25.15
CA LEU A 990 19.05 -0.31 25.88
C LEU A 990 20.03 -1.01 24.91
N ALA A 991 19.48 -1.80 23.97
CA ALA A 991 20.28 -2.49 22.97
C ALA A 991 21.01 -1.51 22.03
N LYS A 992 20.35 -0.39 21.67
CA LYS A 992 20.91 0.66 20.82
C LYS A 992 22.08 1.38 21.52
N LEU A 993 21.90 1.72 22.80
CA LEU A 993 22.95 2.36 23.60
C LEU A 993 24.16 1.42 23.82
N GLN A 994 23.91 0.13 24.11
CA GLN A 994 24.98 -0.85 24.23
C GLN A 994 25.80 -0.97 22.92
N LYS A 995 25.10 -1.04 21.78
CA LYS A 995 25.75 -1.12 20.47
C LYS A 995 26.57 0.14 20.15
N ALA A 996 26.08 1.32 20.54
CA ALA A 996 26.79 2.56 20.35
C ALA A 996 28.06 2.64 21.24
N LEU A 997 27.98 2.12 22.45
CA LEU A 997 29.09 2.00 23.37
C LEU A 997 30.17 1.03 22.82
N ASP A 998 29.75 -0.15 22.36
CA ASP A 998 30.64 -1.16 21.78
C ASP A 998 31.28 -0.67 20.47
N GLY A 999 30.62 0.28 19.80
CA GLY A 999 31.08 0.91 18.56
C GLY A 999 32.10 2.05 18.74
N LEU A 1000 32.51 2.39 19.95
CA LEU A 1000 33.55 3.40 20.21
C LEU A 1000 34.88 2.99 19.58
N LYS A 1001 35.44 3.87 18.76
CA LYS A 1001 36.74 3.66 18.11
C LYS A 1001 37.73 4.65 18.68
N LYS A 1002 38.87 4.17 19.17
CA LYS A 1002 39.96 5.05 19.60
C LYS A 1002 40.44 5.95 18.47
N ALA A 1003 40.69 7.19 18.78
CA ALA A 1003 41.38 8.11 17.85
C ALA A 1003 42.86 7.69 17.80
N ASP A 1004 43.40 7.55 16.58
CA ASP A 1004 44.81 7.22 16.36
C ASP A 1004 45.72 8.32 16.89
#